data_4a1375433756a0ace57a2be33cea606d
#
_entry.id   4a1375433756a0ace57a2be33cea606d
#
_cell.length_a   1.000
_cell.length_b   1.000
_cell.length_c   1.000
_cell.angle_alpha   90.00
_cell.angle_beta   90.00
_cell.angle_gamma   90.00
#
_symmetry.space_group_name_H-M   'P 1'
#
loop_
_entity.id
_entity.type
_entity.pdbx_description
1 polymer ?
#
loop_
_entity_poly.entity_id
_entity_poly.type
_entity_poly.pdbx_seq_one_letter_code
_entity_poly.pdbx_strand_id
1 'polypeptide(L)'
;MQFKHRRKALTCALIGSLAGGALAAPTPMPERWAAHDAHQRLLAESRLHGLAWRNVGPVMQGGRVVDIEGLPGDPSTFYALYASAGLWVTRNAGLSFEPLTDGLPTLIGGDLAMDPSDPQKLWLGTGEPNSQRSSYSGYGVFRSTDGGASWQHAGLDFADRIARVKVHPTDGNRVCVAVQGRLYTPGGKRGVFCTRDAGATWQHVLDPKDDWTGASDLVIDPANPEVMYAALWERSRRPWNLVEAGEGSGVFKSTDGGATWARVAGFPSGPHIGRIGLTVSPSNPSIVYASIDHQEPLPAEQSALGDRPLSAARLKTMTREEFLQQDPEEIEVFIRGNDLPVDVTAESLKGMIERGELTMDQLRGRLQDGNAALFDTDIRGLEIWRSDDAGGSWRRTHESPLREVTYTYGYYFGELRVAPDNPDRLYAFGVPVIYSEDGGKSFKGMNDPSVHVDHHAWWIDPKNPKRMINGNDGGIDITWDGGKTWSRLDRQPVGQSYTVQVDLAEPYNIYTGLQDNGTVRCPSNARPEDERCEFLNGGDGMQVQVDPRDHKTVYTGYQFGWYRRSDGQEVRPRAGLTEAPLRWNWQTPILLSPHNADILYMGANRLFRSMDRGQTFTAISPDLTRATERGDVPYATITSIDESTLRFGLLWAGTDDGQLHVSRDGGVSWTDVGRKLPDLWVSRVVASQHVEGRAYVSLNAYRNDDMTAHVYVTEDYGQRWTRIDTGIPAAPVNVVREDPVNPNLLYVGTDRGVYVSLDRGGRWEALPTGLPTTKPVHDLVIHPRERELVIGTHGRSVYIVDVLPLQQLTPELQQKPLHAFYVDPVQASRGWRSQRSPWFHDPKEDPKVVAHYWAAAAGPVQVEVRDVDGRVLRRLSAEAKPGVNRLEWDLLVEQALALDAEARAREKLAADKAANLAAHRYAESVRLGHPLYVLPGTYTLAFAQGAATAEVKLEVKAPKAFEPRAKPKPKRRGE
;
A
#
# COMPACT_ATOMS: atom_id res chain seq x y z
N MET A 1 69.11 -36.45 30.95
CA MET A 1 68.54 -35.55 31.95
C MET A 1 67.52 -34.71 31.22
N GLN A 2 66.22 -34.94 31.50
CA GLN A 2 65.08 -34.30 30.87
C GLN A 2 64.74 -33.02 31.63
N PHE A 3 64.54 -31.93 30.93
CA PHE A 3 63.86 -30.74 31.47
C PHE A 3 62.57 -30.53 30.71
N LYS A 4 61.43 -30.69 31.40
CA LYS A 4 60.12 -30.38 30.99
C LYS A 4 59.83 -28.85 31.21
N HIS A 5 59.59 -28.07 30.16
CA HIS A 5 59.04 -26.75 30.28
C HIS A 5 57.50 -26.80 30.14
N ARG A 6 56.80 -26.51 31.23
CA ARG A 6 55.38 -26.17 31.24
C ARG A 6 55.22 -24.70 30.81
N ARG A 7 54.57 -24.47 29.67
CA ARG A 7 54.01 -23.15 29.33
C ARG A 7 52.62 -23.05 29.96
N LYS A 8 52.46 -22.11 30.90
CA LYS A 8 51.15 -21.63 31.33
C LYS A 8 50.62 -20.65 30.27
N ALA A 9 49.52 -21.01 29.65
CA ALA A 9 48.76 -20.07 28.81
C ALA A 9 47.92 -19.19 29.77
N LEU A 10 48.22 -17.91 29.78
CA LEU A 10 47.37 -16.87 30.40
C LEU A 10 46.26 -16.51 29.36
N THR A 11 45.02 -16.96 29.62
CA THR A 11 43.87 -16.57 28.87
C THR A 11 43.37 -15.25 29.44
N CYS A 12 43.70 -14.12 28.82
CA CYS A 12 43.00 -12.86 29.06
C CYS A 12 41.65 -12.92 28.38
N ALA A 13 40.58 -13.10 29.15
CA ALA A 13 39.23 -12.89 28.70
C ALA A 13 38.99 -11.38 28.64
N LEU A 14 39.11 -10.79 27.45
CA LEU A 14 38.49 -9.50 27.17
C LEU A 14 36.94 -9.72 27.05
N ILE A 15 36.24 -9.39 28.12
CA ILE A 15 34.82 -9.21 28.08
C ILE A 15 34.56 -7.82 27.41
N GLY A 16 34.51 -7.81 26.10
CA GLY A 16 33.92 -6.72 25.35
C GLY A 16 32.41 -6.75 25.57
N SER A 17 31.89 -5.87 26.39
CA SER A 17 30.46 -5.60 26.47
C SER A 17 30.00 -4.93 25.15
N LEU A 18 29.71 -5.75 24.16
CA LEU A 18 28.82 -5.34 23.06
C LEU A 18 27.44 -5.19 23.68
N ALA A 19 27.04 -3.96 23.97
CA ALA A 19 25.65 -3.61 24.13
C ALA A 19 24.96 -3.73 22.76
N GLY A 20 24.75 -4.97 22.33
CA GLY A 20 23.80 -5.28 21.28
C GLY A 20 22.42 -5.02 21.86
N GLY A 21 21.73 -3.97 21.41
CA GLY A 21 20.32 -3.80 21.71
C GLY A 21 19.61 -5.14 21.36
N ALA A 22 18.92 -5.72 22.34
CA ALA A 22 18.13 -6.91 22.10
C ALA A 22 17.11 -6.55 21.01
N LEU A 23 17.16 -7.24 19.87
CA LEU A 23 16.12 -7.15 18.87
C LEU A 23 14.78 -7.41 19.57
N ALA A 24 13.77 -6.58 19.30
CA ALA A 24 12.43 -6.79 19.82
C ALA A 24 11.98 -8.22 19.48
N ALA A 25 11.36 -8.90 20.45
CA ALA A 25 10.90 -10.26 20.22
C ALA A 25 9.62 -10.21 19.35
N PRO A 26 9.40 -11.22 18.48
CA PRO A 26 8.16 -11.31 17.71
C PRO A 26 6.93 -11.30 18.61
N THR A 27 5.92 -10.53 18.23
CA THR A 27 4.64 -10.49 18.98
C THR A 27 3.92 -11.84 18.89
N PRO A 28 3.65 -12.50 20.05
CA PRO A 28 2.99 -13.81 20.06
C PRO A 28 1.57 -13.77 19.46
N MET A 29 1.15 -14.85 18.81
CA MET A 29 -0.20 -14.93 18.19
C MET A 29 -1.36 -14.66 19.15
N PRO A 30 -1.36 -15.12 20.42
CA PRO A 30 -2.42 -14.76 21.36
C PRO A 30 -2.55 -13.23 21.57
N GLU A 31 -1.44 -12.51 21.57
CA GLU A 31 -1.44 -11.04 21.68
C GLU A 31 -1.97 -10.38 20.39
N ARG A 32 -1.66 -10.94 19.23
CA ARG A 32 -2.20 -10.47 17.95
C ARG A 32 -3.72 -10.65 17.86
N TRP A 33 -4.25 -11.79 18.33
CA TRP A 33 -5.70 -12.02 18.47
C TRP A 33 -6.33 -11.08 19.50
N ALA A 34 -5.73 -10.92 20.67
CA ALA A 34 -6.19 -9.97 21.67
C ALA A 34 -6.23 -8.52 21.14
N ALA A 35 -5.26 -8.14 20.29
CA ALA A 35 -5.26 -6.84 19.62
C ALA A 35 -6.38 -6.72 18.59
N HIS A 36 -6.70 -7.79 17.87
CA HIS A 36 -7.87 -7.82 16.97
C HIS A 36 -9.17 -7.62 17.76
N ASP A 37 -9.37 -8.36 18.85
CA ASP A 37 -10.54 -8.23 19.71
C ASP A 37 -10.67 -6.85 20.34
N ALA A 38 -9.54 -6.25 20.74
CA ALA A 38 -9.50 -4.88 21.25
C ALA A 38 -9.90 -3.87 20.17
N HIS A 39 -9.43 -4.07 18.94
CA HIS A 39 -9.82 -3.24 17.79
C HIS A 39 -11.32 -3.35 17.51
N GLN A 40 -11.88 -4.56 17.49
CA GLN A 40 -13.34 -4.77 17.32
C GLN A 40 -14.16 -4.05 18.40
N ARG A 41 -13.72 -4.12 19.66
CA ARG A 41 -14.36 -3.35 20.75
C ARG A 41 -14.29 -1.84 20.51
N LEU A 42 -13.14 -1.29 20.13
CA LEU A 42 -13.02 0.13 19.83
C LEU A 42 -13.91 0.58 18.66
N LEU A 43 -14.08 -0.26 17.63
CA LEU A 43 -15.01 0.01 16.53
C LEU A 43 -16.47 0.01 17.03
N ALA A 44 -16.86 -0.98 17.84
CA ALA A 44 -18.23 -1.11 18.34
C ALA A 44 -18.61 -0.02 19.37
N GLU A 45 -17.65 0.40 20.20
CA GLU A 45 -17.84 1.37 21.30
C GLU A 45 -17.53 2.81 20.88
N SER A 46 -17.10 3.03 19.63
CA SER A 46 -16.70 4.35 19.16
C SER A 46 -17.84 5.36 19.27
N ARG A 47 -17.53 6.52 19.83
CA ARG A 47 -18.43 7.67 19.86
C ARG A 47 -18.39 8.50 18.57
N LEU A 48 -17.61 8.05 17.56
CA LEU A 48 -17.37 8.75 16.30
C LEU A 48 -18.08 8.08 15.10
N HIS A 49 -19.06 7.21 15.37
CA HIS A 49 -19.79 6.42 14.36
C HIS A 49 -20.58 7.26 13.35
N GLY A 50 -20.87 8.51 13.62
CA GLY A 50 -21.50 9.44 12.68
C GLY A 50 -20.58 9.97 11.59
N LEU A 51 -19.26 9.79 11.72
CA LEU A 51 -18.29 10.18 10.70
C LEU A 51 -18.11 9.04 9.71
N ALA A 52 -18.43 9.28 8.44
CA ALA A 52 -18.41 8.24 7.40
C ALA A 52 -17.32 8.51 6.36
N TRP A 53 -16.49 7.53 6.14
CA TRP A 53 -15.48 7.54 5.10
C TRP A 53 -16.08 7.40 3.71
N ARG A 54 -15.47 8.08 2.75
CA ARG A 54 -15.79 7.98 1.33
C ARG A 54 -14.53 7.59 0.56
N ASN A 55 -14.61 6.51 -0.22
CA ASN A 55 -13.53 6.12 -1.13
C ASN A 55 -13.50 7.05 -2.35
N VAL A 56 -12.31 7.43 -2.79
CA VAL A 56 -12.10 8.29 -3.97
C VAL A 56 -11.31 7.60 -5.09
N GLY A 57 -10.98 6.34 -4.93
CA GLY A 57 -10.08 5.61 -5.83
C GLY A 57 -8.61 5.82 -5.46
N PRO A 58 -7.68 5.62 -6.40
CA PRO A 58 -7.90 5.22 -7.79
C PRO A 58 -8.40 3.78 -7.94
N VAL A 59 -9.03 3.48 -9.08
CA VAL A 59 -9.35 2.11 -9.53
C VAL A 59 -8.46 1.69 -10.70
N MET A 60 -7.94 2.67 -11.43
CA MET A 60 -6.93 2.42 -12.46
C MET A 60 -5.64 1.92 -11.81
N GLN A 61 -5.02 0.91 -12.41
CA GLN A 61 -3.82 0.30 -11.88
C GLN A 61 -4.04 -0.18 -10.43
N GLY A 62 -4.76 -1.28 -10.30
CA GLY A 62 -5.05 -1.93 -9.01
C GLY A 62 -3.80 -2.52 -8.36
N GLY A 63 -3.92 -3.01 -7.13
CA GLY A 63 -2.82 -3.63 -6.39
C GLY A 63 -2.53 -5.07 -6.83
N ARG A 64 -1.45 -5.61 -6.30
CA ARG A 64 -0.94 -6.95 -6.60
C ARG A 64 -1.95 -8.07 -6.35
N VAL A 65 -2.27 -8.83 -7.41
CA VAL A 65 -3.07 -10.06 -7.34
C VAL A 65 -2.15 -11.26 -7.13
N VAL A 66 -2.35 -11.98 -6.03
CA VAL A 66 -1.49 -13.13 -5.66
C VAL A 66 -2.09 -14.47 -6.05
N ASP A 67 -3.42 -14.55 -6.22
CA ASP A 67 -4.06 -15.77 -6.69
C ASP A 67 -5.41 -15.50 -7.36
N ILE A 68 -5.80 -16.39 -8.27
CA ILE A 68 -7.06 -16.36 -9.01
C ILE A 68 -7.67 -17.76 -9.08
N GLU A 69 -8.92 -17.89 -8.67
CA GLU A 69 -9.69 -19.11 -8.79
C GLU A 69 -10.96 -18.91 -9.62
N GLY A 70 -11.03 -19.56 -10.76
CA GLY A 70 -12.19 -19.55 -11.65
C GLY A 70 -13.04 -20.82 -11.55
N LEU A 71 -14.31 -20.73 -11.86
CA LEU A 71 -15.18 -21.89 -11.95
C LEU A 71 -15.05 -22.52 -13.35
N PRO A 72 -14.68 -23.81 -13.44
CA PRO A 72 -14.50 -24.48 -14.73
C PRO A 72 -15.75 -24.48 -15.61
N GLY A 73 -15.69 -23.78 -16.74
CA GLY A 73 -16.79 -23.64 -17.70
C GLY A 73 -17.86 -22.61 -17.33
N ASP A 74 -17.71 -21.88 -16.21
CA ASP A 74 -18.51 -20.67 -15.94
C ASP A 74 -17.72 -19.44 -16.41
N PRO A 75 -18.18 -18.73 -17.44
CA PRO A 75 -17.48 -17.57 -17.94
C PRO A 75 -17.64 -16.32 -17.05
N SER A 76 -18.58 -16.34 -16.13
CA SER A 76 -18.99 -15.13 -15.40
C SER A 76 -18.40 -15.03 -14.00
N THR A 77 -18.10 -16.16 -13.36
CA THR A 77 -17.70 -16.18 -11.95
C THR A 77 -16.21 -16.54 -11.80
N PHE A 78 -15.49 -15.71 -11.05
CA PHE A 78 -14.17 -16.02 -10.54
C PHE A 78 -13.85 -15.19 -9.31
N TYR A 79 -12.86 -15.65 -8.56
CA TYR A 79 -12.34 -15.00 -7.35
C TYR A 79 -10.93 -14.46 -7.64
N ALA A 80 -10.61 -13.32 -7.06
CA ALA A 80 -9.27 -12.72 -7.12
C ALA A 80 -8.81 -12.36 -5.70
N LEU A 81 -7.68 -12.90 -5.31
CA LEU A 81 -7.03 -12.66 -4.03
C LEU A 81 -5.90 -11.66 -4.22
N TYR A 82 -5.95 -10.58 -3.46
CA TYR A 82 -4.92 -9.55 -3.47
C TYR A 82 -3.96 -9.71 -2.29
N ALA A 83 -2.71 -9.31 -2.48
CA ALA A 83 -1.68 -9.34 -1.44
C ALA A 83 -2.06 -8.52 -0.19
N SER A 84 -2.77 -7.40 -0.36
CA SER A 84 -3.13 -6.50 0.74
C SER A 84 -4.54 -5.92 0.66
N ALA A 85 -5.36 -6.37 -0.32
CA ALA A 85 -6.72 -5.87 -0.51
C ALA A 85 -7.82 -6.92 -0.22
N GLY A 86 -7.44 -8.11 0.23
CA GLY A 86 -8.37 -9.19 0.53
C GLY A 86 -8.87 -9.93 -0.70
N LEU A 87 -9.90 -10.75 -0.51
CA LEU A 87 -10.55 -11.56 -1.53
C LEU A 87 -11.74 -10.83 -2.13
N TRP A 88 -11.82 -10.85 -3.44
CA TRP A 88 -12.90 -10.29 -4.22
C TRP A 88 -13.52 -11.33 -5.14
N VAL A 89 -14.82 -11.23 -5.39
CA VAL A 89 -15.53 -12.07 -6.35
C VAL A 89 -16.22 -11.23 -7.42
N THR A 90 -16.16 -11.68 -8.65
CA THR A 90 -17.08 -11.23 -9.72
C THR A 90 -18.03 -12.37 -10.09
N ARG A 91 -19.29 -12.01 -10.43
CA ARG A 91 -20.31 -12.92 -10.95
C ARG A 91 -20.84 -12.50 -12.32
N ASN A 92 -20.14 -11.55 -12.94
CA ASN A 92 -20.50 -10.94 -14.23
C ASN A 92 -19.30 -10.66 -15.11
N ALA A 93 -18.32 -11.58 -15.11
CA ALA A 93 -17.12 -11.55 -15.93
C ALA A 93 -16.26 -10.28 -15.74
N GLY A 94 -16.21 -9.75 -14.51
CA GLY A 94 -15.36 -8.60 -14.16
C GLY A 94 -16.02 -7.24 -14.36
N LEU A 95 -17.31 -7.16 -14.68
CA LEU A 95 -18.03 -5.88 -14.78
C LEU A 95 -18.23 -5.21 -13.42
N SER A 96 -18.32 -6.02 -12.36
CA SER A 96 -18.30 -5.55 -10.96
C SER A 96 -17.69 -6.62 -10.05
N PHE A 97 -17.20 -6.17 -8.89
CA PHE A 97 -16.58 -7.01 -7.88
C PHE A 97 -17.13 -6.71 -6.49
N GLU A 98 -17.22 -7.73 -5.67
CA GLU A 98 -17.65 -7.66 -4.27
C GLU A 98 -16.51 -8.13 -3.35
N PRO A 99 -16.15 -7.38 -2.29
CA PRO A 99 -15.17 -7.82 -1.31
C PRO A 99 -15.78 -8.87 -0.37
N LEU A 100 -15.05 -9.95 -0.09
CA LEU A 100 -15.52 -11.06 0.73
C LEU A 100 -14.83 -11.17 2.11
N THR A 101 -13.78 -10.38 2.35
CA THR A 101 -12.93 -10.54 3.54
C THR A 101 -12.86 -9.30 4.42
N ASP A 102 -13.72 -8.29 4.19
CA ASP A 102 -13.68 -7.01 4.91
C ASP A 102 -13.88 -7.13 6.43
N GLY A 103 -14.51 -8.20 6.90
CA GLY A 103 -14.71 -8.52 8.32
C GLY A 103 -13.60 -9.34 8.97
N LEU A 104 -12.59 -9.81 8.21
CA LEU A 104 -11.51 -10.63 8.74
C LEU A 104 -10.46 -9.83 9.52
N PRO A 105 -9.65 -10.48 10.38
CA PRO A 105 -8.57 -9.82 11.12
C PRO A 105 -7.44 -9.32 10.23
N THR A 106 -7.44 -9.68 8.96
CA THR A 106 -6.45 -9.26 7.96
C THR A 106 -7.05 -9.27 6.56
N LEU A 107 -6.56 -8.36 5.70
CA LEU A 107 -6.81 -8.36 4.25
C LEU A 107 -5.63 -8.96 3.47
N ILE A 108 -4.62 -9.50 4.16
CA ILE A 108 -3.39 -9.98 3.53
C ILE A 108 -3.61 -11.39 2.99
N GLY A 109 -3.62 -11.50 1.66
CA GLY A 109 -3.79 -12.77 0.95
C GLY A 109 -2.49 -13.55 0.82
N GLY A 110 -2.61 -14.88 0.90
CA GLY A 110 -1.55 -15.82 0.58
C GLY A 110 -1.92 -16.69 -0.60
N ASP A 111 -2.92 -17.55 -0.44
CA ASP A 111 -3.44 -18.44 -1.48
C ASP A 111 -4.92 -18.76 -1.25
N LEU A 112 -5.67 -18.97 -2.29
CA LEU A 112 -7.08 -19.40 -2.25
C LEU A 112 -7.22 -20.78 -2.87
N ALA A 113 -7.97 -21.66 -2.27
CA ALA A 113 -8.32 -22.94 -2.87
C ALA A 113 -9.82 -23.19 -2.80
N MET A 114 -10.39 -23.65 -3.89
CA MET A 114 -11.77 -24.09 -3.98
C MET A 114 -11.83 -25.61 -3.84
N ASP A 115 -12.83 -26.12 -3.12
CA ASP A 115 -13.12 -27.55 -3.11
C ASP A 115 -13.61 -27.99 -4.51
N PRO A 116 -12.87 -28.87 -5.22
CA PRO A 116 -13.28 -29.29 -6.55
C PRO A 116 -14.64 -30.00 -6.62
N SER A 117 -15.11 -30.57 -5.50
CA SER A 117 -16.40 -31.24 -5.39
C SER A 117 -17.56 -30.31 -5.03
N ASP A 118 -17.27 -29.16 -4.42
CA ASP A 118 -18.27 -28.19 -3.96
C ASP A 118 -17.72 -26.75 -4.00
N PRO A 119 -17.93 -25.98 -5.08
CA PRO A 119 -17.42 -24.63 -5.24
C PRO A 119 -17.87 -23.62 -4.19
N GLN A 120 -18.85 -23.95 -3.35
CA GLN A 120 -19.23 -23.11 -2.21
C GLN A 120 -18.24 -23.22 -1.05
N LYS A 121 -17.39 -24.23 -1.05
CA LYS A 121 -16.36 -24.41 -0.03
C LYS A 121 -15.03 -23.84 -0.51
N LEU A 122 -14.58 -22.82 0.23
CA LEU A 122 -13.33 -22.11 -0.04
C LEU A 122 -12.39 -22.22 1.16
N TRP A 123 -11.10 -22.28 0.87
CA TRP A 123 -10.02 -22.24 1.85
C TRP A 123 -9.11 -21.07 1.53
N LEU A 124 -8.91 -20.18 2.50
CA LEU A 124 -8.07 -18.98 2.37
C LEU A 124 -6.86 -19.10 3.29
N GLY A 125 -5.68 -19.18 2.71
CA GLY A 125 -4.41 -18.97 3.39
C GLY A 125 -4.08 -17.49 3.46
N THR A 126 -3.69 -17.00 4.63
CA THR A 126 -3.38 -15.58 4.84
C THR A 126 -1.87 -15.34 5.01
N GLY A 127 -1.44 -14.08 4.75
CA GLY A 127 -0.05 -13.67 4.81
C GLY A 127 0.67 -13.83 3.47
N GLU A 128 1.26 -12.74 2.97
CA GLU A 128 1.82 -12.68 1.62
C GLU A 128 3.14 -13.45 1.52
N PRO A 129 3.28 -14.42 0.58
CA PRO A 129 4.45 -15.25 0.42
C PRO A 129 5.61 -14.62 -0.39
N ASN A 130 5.38 -13.52 -1.12
CA ASN A 130 6.31 -13.00 -2.14
C ASN A 130 7.55 -12.28 -1.59
N SER A 131 7.75 -12.20 -0.27
CA SER A 131 8.97 -11.66 0.38
C SER A 131 9.34 -10.22 0.04
N GLN A 132 8.35 -9.40 -0.31
CA GLN A 132 8.51 -7.98 -0.54
C GLN A 132 8.80 -7.17 0.74
N ARG A 133 9.19 -5.89 0.58
CA ARG A 133 9.35 -4.94 1.71
C ARG A 133 8.05 -4.72 2.46
N SER A 134 6.92 -4.85 1.77
CA SER A 134 5.55 -4.72 2.27
C SER A 134 4.81 -6.05 2.41
N SER A 135 5.53 -7.18 2.52
CA SER A 135 4.91 -8.50 2.75
C SER A 135 4.48 -8.65 4.20
N TYR A 136 3.20 -8.40 4.44
CA TYR A 136 2.60 -8.48 5.76
C TYR A 136 2.31 -9.92 6.19
N SER A 137 2.26 -10.14 7.50
CA SER A 137 1.91 -11.43 8.08
C SER A 137 0.40 -11.65 8.14
N GLY A 138 -0.03 -12.92 8.07
CA GLY A 138 -1.41 -13.36 8.14
C GLY A 138 -1.83 -13.84 9.54
N TYR A 139 -2.97 -14.54 9.57
CA TYR A 139 -3.62 -15.12 10.75
C TYR A 139 -3.95 -16.60 10.53
N GLY A 140 -3.13 -17.32 9.76
CA GLY A 140 -3.37 -18.73 9.45
C GLY A 140 -4.39 -18.94 8.35
N VAL A 141 -5.21 -19.99 8.49
CA VAL A 141 -6.18 -20.46 7.50
C VAL A 141 -7.60 -20.11 7.90
N PHE A 142 -8.41 -19.68 6.92
CA PHE A 142 -9.85 -19.50 7.06
C PHE A 142 -10.57 -20.40 6.06
N ARG A 143 -11.80 -20.80 6.42
CA ARG A 143 -12.68 -21.64 5.62
C ARG A 143 -14.05 -20.99 5.46
N SER A 144 -14.61 -21.06 4.27
CA SER A 144 -16.00 -20.73 3.96
C SER A 144 -16.75 -21.96 3.47
N THR A 145 -18.06 -22.00 3.68
CA THR A 145 -18.98 -23.02 3.15
C THR A 145 -20.14 -22.43 2.36
N ASP A 146 -20.06 -21.14 2.06
CA ASP A 146 -21.13 -20.35 1.43
C ASP A 146 -20.58 -19.41 0.33
N GLY A 147 -19.53 -19.84 -0.36
CA GLY A 147 -18.92 -19.08 -1.46
C GLY A 147 -18.21 -17.80 -1.02
N GLY A 148 -17.75 -17.75 0.24
CA GLY A 148 -17.03 -16.61 0.80
C GLY A 148 -17.93 -15.57 1.49
N ALA A 149 -19.24 -15.80 1.61
CA ALA A 149 -20.13 -14.87 2.30
C ALA A 149 -19.85 -14.82 3.81
N SER A 150 -19.41 -15.93 4.39
CA SER A 150 -18.91 -15.97 5.77
C SER A 150 -17.65 -16.83 5.88
N TRP A 151 -16.85 -16.57 6.93
CA TRP A 151 -15.57 -17.22 7.14
C TRP A 151 -15.41 -17.68 8.57
N GLN A 152 -14.80 -18.85 8.75
CA GLN A 152 -14.41 -19.40 10.03
C GLN A 152 -12.90 -19.62 10.07
N HIS A 153 -12.24 -19.25 11.17
CA HIS A 153 -10.84 -19.58 11.38
C HIS A 153 -10.67 -21.10 11.49
N ALA A 154 -9.79 -21.66 10.68
CA ALA A 154 -9.58 -23.10 10.53
C ALA A 154 -8.20 -23.55 11.05
N GLY A 155 -7.55 -22.74 11.91
CA GLY A 155 -6.28 -23.09 12.54
C GLY A 155 -5.04 -22.54 11.84
N LEU A 156 -3.86 -23.07 12.22
CA LEU A 156 -2.54 -22.63 11.77
C LEU A 156 -2.27 -21.14 12.03
N ASP A 157 -2.81 -20.60 13.10
CA ASP A 157 -2.66 -19.19 13.48
C ASP A 157 -1.20 -18.74 13.61
N PHE A 158 -0.27 -19.64 13.90
CA PHE A 158 1.17 -19.42 13.92
C PHE A 158 1.80 -19.30 12.51
N ALA A 159 1.06 -19.66 11.46
CA ALA A 159 1.55 -19.57 10.09
C ALA A 159 1.44 -18.12 9.58
N ASP A 160 2.51 -17.38 9.75
CA ASP A 160 2.56 -15.96 9.38
C ASP A 160 2.36 -15.73 7.87
N ARG A 161 2.80 -16.69 7.04
CA ARG A 161 2.68 -16.62 5.57
C ARG A 161 2.39 -17.98 5.00
N ILE A 162 1.27 -18.10 4.31
CA ILE A 162 0.82 -19.32 3.62
C ILE A 162 1.01 -19.13 2.13
N ALA A 163 1.88 -19.94 1.56
CA ALA A 163 2.23 -19.84 0.14
C ALA A 163 1.30 -20.62 -0.75
N ARG A 164 0.71 -21.73 -0.24
CA ARG A 164 -0.18 -22.57 -1.04
C ARG A 164 -1.16 -23.34 -0.15
N VAL A 165 -2.39 -23.46 -0.62
CA VAL A 165 -3.44 -24.30 -0.06
C VAL A 165 -3.88 -25.31 -1.12
N LYS A 166 -3.88 -26.60 -0.84
CA LYS A 166 -4.33 -27.63 -1.78
C LYS A 166 -5.39 -28.51 -1.14
N VAL A 167 -6.57 -28.49 -1.73
CA VAL A 167 -7.70 -29.34 -1.36
C VAL A 167 -7.57 -30.66 -2.13
N HIS A 168 -7.83 -31.77 -1.43
CA HIS A 168 -7.85 -33.08 -2.06
C HIS A 168 -8.95 -33.19 -3.13
N PRO A 169 -8.70 -33.71 -4.34
CA PRO A 169 -9.62 -33.63 -5.48
C PRO A 169 -11.03 -34.22 -5.26
N THR A 170 -11.19 -35.14 -4.31
CA THR A 170 -12.46 -35.84 -4.05
C THR A 170 -12.91 -35.80 -2.57
N ASP A 171 -12.17 -35.12 -1.69
CA ASP A 171 -12.51 -35.00 -0.27
C ASP A 171 -12.14 -33.63 0.26
N GLY A 172 -13.08 -32.70 0.26
CA GLY A 172 -12.89 -31.33 0.70
C GLY A 172 -12.52 -31.14 2.18
N ASN A 173 -12.50 -32.21 2.98
CA ASN A 173 -12.03 -32.18 4.36
C ASN A 173 -10.51 -32.48 4.48
N ARG A 174 -9.91 -32.99 3.41
CA ARG A 174 -8.46 -33.23 3.34
C ARG A 174 -7.80 -32.04 2.63
N VAL A 175 -7.00 -31.29 3.37
CA VAL A 175 -6.29 -30.10 2.84
C VAL A 175 -4.86 -30.12 3.34
N CYS A 176 -3.94 -29.76 2.46
CA CYS A 176 -2.54 -29.51 2.81
C CYS A 176 -2.15 -28.07 2.50
N VAL A 177 -1.28 -27.50 3.33
CA VAL A 177 -0.89 -26.10 3.28
C VAL A 177 0.64 -25.98 3.30
N ALA A 178 1.18 -25.21 2.38
CA ALA A 178 2.59 -24.81 2.38
C ALA A 178 2.78 -23.54 3.21
N VAL A 179 3.53 -23.66 4.31
CA VAL A 179 3.79 -22.57 5.25
C VAL A 179 5.22 -22.09 5.09
N GLN A 180 5.38 -20.86 4.66
CA GLN A 180 6.70 -20.21 4.61
C GLN A 180 7.16 -19.67 5.97
N GLY A 181 6.24 -19.32 6.86
CA GLY A 181 6.53 -18.77 8.19
C GLY A 181 6.99 -17.31 8.17
N ARG A 182 7.69 -16.91 9.23
CA ARG A 182 8.18 -15.55 9.42
C ARG A 182 9.18 -15.15 8.33
N LEU A 183 9.14 -13.88 7.94
CA LEU A 183 10.05 -13.33 6.94
C LEU A 183 11.26 -12.63 7.60
N TYR A 184 11.02 -11.93 8.72
CA TYR A 184 11.97 -10.99 9.30
C TYR A 184 12.78 -11.58 10.46
N THR A 185 12.25 -12.59 11.16
CA THR A 185 12.89 -13.24 12.31
C THR A 185 13.02 -14.74 12.12
N PRO A 186 14.07 -15.36 12.72
CA PRO A 186 14.26 -16.80 12.63
C PRO A 186 13.19 -17.58 13.40
N GLY A 187 13.15 -18.89 13.15
CA GLY A 187 12.27 -19.84 13.85
C GLY A 187 10.81 -19.75 13.47
N GLY A 188 9.93 -20.22 14.35
CA GLY A 188 8.54 -20.48 14.06
C GLY A 188 8.33 -21.82 13.35
N LYS A 189 7.09 -22.23 13.18
CA LYS A 189 6.75 -23.44 12.44
C LYS A 189 6.64 -23.15 10.95
N ARG A 190 7.30 -23.97 10.14
CA ARG A 190 7.43 -23.82 8.68
C ARG A 190 7.27 -25.19 8.03
N GLY A 191 7.10 -25.26 6.70
CA GLY A 191 7.00 -26.53 5.98
C GLY A 191 5.56 -26.84 5.60
N VAL A 192 5.18 -28.13 5.54
CA VAL A 192 3.86 -28.57 5.10
C VAL A 192 3.02 -29.07 6.28
N PHE A 193 1.79 -28.62 6.34
CA PHE A 193 0.77 -29.04 7.31
C PHE A 193 -0.43 -29.60 6.59
N CYS A 194 -0.98 -30.73 7.05
CA CYS A 194 -2.17 -31.34 6.46
C CYS A 194 -3.25 -31.57 7.50
N THR A 195 -4.51 -31.43 7.10
CA THR A 195 -5.71 -31.80 7.85
C THR A 195 -6.47 -32.89 7.11
N ARG A 196 -7.25 -33.71 7.88
CA ARG A 196 -8.19 -34.70 7.36
C ARG A 196 -9.60 -34.52 7.94
N ASP A 197 -9.81 -33.48 8.72
CA ASP A 197 -11.04 -33.20 9.48
C ASP A 197 -11.51 -31.74 9.29
N ALA A 198 -11.30 -31.23 8.07
CA ALA A 198 -11.72 -29.88 7.68
C ALA A 198 -11.10 -28.73 8.53
N GLY A 199 -9.84 -28.91 8.96
CA GLY A 199 -9.11 -27.91 9.71
C GLY A 199 -9.30 -27.97 11.23
N ALA A 200 -10.03 -28.94 11.76
CA ALA A 200 -10.18 -29.11 13.21
C ALA A 200 -8.84 -29.51 13.86
N THR A 201 -8.05 -30.32 13.16
CA THR A 201 -6.67 -30.65 13.56
C THR A 201 -5.72 -30.60 12.39
N TRP A 202 -4.44 -30.26 12.65
CA TRP A 202 -3.38 -30.17 11.65
C TRP A 202 -2.17 -30.99 12.06
N GLN A 203 -1.62 -31.75 11.13
CA GLN A 203 -0.41 -32.51 11.30
C GLN A 203 0.74 -31.81 10.56
N HIS A 204 1.89 -31.62 11.22
CA HIS A 204 3.11 -31.15 10.61
C HIS A 204 3.80 -32.32 9.90
N VAL A 205 3.66 -32.41 8.58
CA VAL A 205 4.05 -33.59 7.80
C VAL A 205 5.42 -33.42 7.10
N LEU A 206 5.85 -32.20 6.83
CA LEU A 206 7.19 -31.90 6.31
C LEU A 206 7.79 -30.74 7.11
N ASP A 207 8.82 -31.04 7.89
CA ASP A 207 9.54 -30.09 8.75
C ASP A 207 10.95 -29.85 8.21
N PRO A 208 11.31 -28.62 7.78
CA PRO A 208 12.64 -28.28 7.22
C PRO A 208 13.81 -28.46 8.17
N LYS A 209 13.56 -28.44 9.50
CA LYS A 209 14.56 -28.61 10.57
C LYS A 209 15.54 -27.43 10.76
N ASP A 210 15.26 -26.29 10.15
CA ASP A 210 16.04 -25.05 10.32
C ASP A 210 15.12 -23.84 10.56
N ASP A 211 15.73 -22.69 10.85
CA ASP A 211 15.03 -21.49 11.27
C ASP A 211 14.51 -20.62 10.10
N TRP A 212 14.93 -20.89 8.87
CA TRP A 212 14.66 -19.98 7.73
C TRP A 212 13.96 -20.63 6.55
N THR A 213 14.13 -21.95 6.37
CA THR A 213 13.49 -22.68 5.28
C THR A 213 12.00 -22.87 5.55
N GLY A 214 11.16 -22.59 4.57
CA GLY A 214 9.72 -22.84 4.59
C GLY A 214 9.23 -23.41 3.27
N ALA A 215 7.97 -23.90 3.24
CA ALA A 215 7.38 -24.39 2.00
C ALA A 215 6.88 -23.23 1.15
N SER A 216 7.36 -23.14 -0.09
CA SER A 216 7.03 -22.08 -1.04
C SER A 216 5.98 -22.51 -2.07
N ASP A 217 5.84 -23.80 -2.33
CA ASP A 217 4.82 -24.33 -3.22
C ASP A 217 4.43 -25.77 -2.85
N LEU A 218 3.24 -26.19 -3.30
CA LEU A 218 2.68 -27.51 -3.05
C LEU A 218 1.73 -27.88 -4.20
N VAL A 219 1.91 -29.05 -4.79
CA VAL A 219 1.03 -29.57 -5.83
C VAL A 219 0.64 -31.02 -5.56
N ILE A 220 -0.57 -31.38 -5.96
CA ILE A 220 -1.14 -32.72 -5.84
C ILE A 220 -1.31 -33.30 -7.25
N ASP A 221 -0.95 -34.56 -7.46
CA ASP A 221 -1.27 -35.27 -8.67
C ASP A 221 -2.80 -35.42 -8.79
N PRO A 222 -3.43 -34.85 -9.81
CA PRO A 222 -4.89 -34.87 -9.93
C PRO A 222 -5.47 -36.27 -10.21
N ALA A 223 -4.68 -37.21 -10.71
CA ALA A 223 -5.10 -38.58 -10.99
C ALA A 223 -4.81 -39.54 -9.81
N ASN A 224 -3.79 -39.23 -9.02
CA ASN A 224 -3.42 -40.01 -7.84
C ASN A 224 -3.08 -39.07 -6.65
N PRO A 225 -4.04 -38.63 -5.87
CA PRO A 225 -3.82 -37.64 -4.79
C PRO A 225 -2.90 -38.14 -3.67
N GLU A 226 -2.51 -39.40 -3.63
CA GLU A 226 -1.48 -39.89 -2.71
C GLU A 226 -0.07 -39.42 -3.15
N VAL A 227 0.10 -38.99 -4.41
CA VAL A 227 1.33 -38.38 -4.92
C VAL A 227 1.27 -36.85 -4.79
N MET A 228 2.22 -36.30 -4.06
CA MET A 228 2.33 -34.87 -3.82
C MET A 228 3.78 -34.41 -3.97
N TYR A 229 3.96 -33.15 -4.37
CA TYR A 229 5.26 -32.50 -4.42
C TYR A 229 5.20 -31.20 -3.64
N ALA A 230 6.26 -30.92 -2.85
CA ALA A 230 6.43 -29.67 -2.11
C ALA A 230 7.78 -29.05 -2.47
N ALA A 231 7.78 -27.74 -2.67
CA ALA A 231 9.00 -26.95 -2.78
C ALA A 231 9.32 -26.31 -1.44
N LEU A 232 10.53 -26.48 -0.97
CA LEU A 232 11.07 -25.72 0.16
C LEU A 232 11.99 -24.61 -0.33
N TRP A 233 12.02 -23.51 0.40
CA TRP A 233 12.79 -22.31 0.08
C TRP A 233 13.40 -21.70 1.35
N GLU A 234 14.72 -21.56 1.36
CA GLU A 234 15.47 -20.86 2.41
C GLU A 234 15.56 -19.39 2.08
N ARG A 235 15.04 -18.55 2.98
CA ARG A 235 14.98 -17.11 2.78
C ARG A 235 14.92 -16.32 4.09
N SER A 236 15.47 -15.11 4.07
CA SER A 236 15.27 -14.14 5.15
C SER A 236 15.33 -12.70 4.61
N ARG A 237 14.61 -11.80 5.27
CA ARG A 237 14.65 -10.39 4.93
C ARG A 237 14.88 -9.56 6.19
N ARG A 238 15.95 -8.80 6.19
CA ARG A 238 16.26 -7.81 7.20
C ARG A 238 16.08 -6.40 6.60
N PRO A 239 15.96 -5.34 7.39
CA PRO A 239 15.95 -3.97 6.85
C PRO A 239 17.15 -3.67 5.95
N TRP A 240 18.29 -4.31 6.22
CA TRP A 240 19.58 -4.08 5.57
C TRP A 240 20.10 -5.24 4.70
N ASN A 241 19.42 -6.39 4.68
CA ASN A 241 19.91 -7.59 3.98
C ASN A 241 18.76 -8.48 3.50
N LEU A 242 18.93 -9.07 2.33
CA LEU A 242 18.01 -10.05 1.76
C LEU A 242 18.78 -11.34 1.46
N VAL A 243 18.32 -12.46 1.99
CA VAL A 243 18.78 -13.81 1.61
C VAL A 243 17.64 -14.47 0.84
N GLU A 244 17.89 -14.88 -0.37
CA GLU A 244 16.89 -15.40 -1.31
C GLU A 244 17.18 -16.80 -1.82
N ALA A 245 18.29 -17.38 -1.43
CA ALA A 245 18.69 -18.74 -1.80
C ALA A 245 19.44 -19.43 -0.65
N GLY A 246 19.43 -20.75 -0.62
CA GLY A 246 20.16 -21.51 0.38
C GLY A 246 20.06 -23.02 0.22
N GLU A 247 20.87 -23.75 1.01
CA GLU A 247 20.96 -25.22 1.02
C GLU A 247 19.65 -25.92 1.41
N GLY A 248 18.79 -25.23 2.18
CA GLY A 248 17.47 -25.72 2.58
C GLY A 248 16.48 -25.81 1.42
N SER A 249 16.73 -25.08 0.33
CA SER A 249 15.85 -25.06 -0.84
C SER A 249 15.89 -26.39 -1.61
N GLY A 250 14.74 -26.85 -2.11
CA GLY A 250 14.66 -28.10 -2.88
C GLY A 250 13.26 -28.65 -3.02
N VAL A 251 13.11 -29.67 -3.85
CA VAL A 251 11.84 -30.37 -4.09
C VAL A 251 11.75 -31.66 -3.27
N PHE A 252 10.59 -31.90 -2.68
CA PHE A 252 10.25 -33.06 -1.89
C PHE A 252 9.03 -33.75 -2.51
N LYS A 253 8.99 -35.10 -2.44
CA LYS A 253 7.88 -35.92 -2.93
C LYS A 253 7.34 -36.78 -1.81
N SER A 254 6.01 -36.90 -1.77
CA SER A 254 5.26 -37.90 -1.01
C SER A 254 4.54 -38.85 -1.97
N THR A 255 4.34 -40.09 -1.56
CA THR A 255 3.56 -41.12 -2.28
C THR A 255 2.48 -41.76 -1.39
N ASP A 256 2.21 -41.19 -0.23
CA ASP A 256 1.31 -41.69 0.80
C ASP A 256 0.35 -40.59 1.34
N GLY A 257 -0.04 -39.66 0.46
CA GLY A 257 -0.98 -38.58 0.79
C GLY A 257 -0.42 -37.55 1.76
N GLY A 258 0.90 -37.32 1.70
CA GLY A 258 1.60 -36.34 2.54
C GLY A 258 2.03 -36.85 3.92
N ALA A 259 1.88 -38.15 4.22
CA ALA A 259 2.29 -38.70 5.51
C ALA A 259 3.80 -38.76 5.67
N THR A 260 4.53 -39.11 4.60
CA THR A 260 6.00 -39.08 4.56
C THR A 260 6.53 -38.38 3.32
N TRP A 261 7.73 -37.76 3.45
CA TRP A 261 8.33 -37.01 2.39
C TRP A 261 9.81 -37.35 2.21
N ALA A 262 10.26 -37.39 0.96
CA ALA A 262 11.64 -37.60 0.60
C ALA A 262 12.12 -36.51 -0.35
N ARG A 263 13.33 -35.99 -0.15
CA ARG A 263 13.95 -35.04 -1.10
C ARG A 263 14.16 -35.75 -2.43
N VAL A 264 13.77 -35.09 -3.51
CA VAL A 264 13.86 -35.63 -4.87
C VAL A 264 15.31 -35.69 -5.31
N ALA A 265 15.76 -36.87 -5.74
CA ALA A 265 17.11 -37.09 -6.26
C ALA A 265 17.26 -36.52 -7.69
N GLY A 266 18.43 -36.00 -8.02
CA GLY A 266 18.74 -35.48 -9.37
C GLY A 266 18.11 -34.09 -9.66
N PHE A 267 17.42 -33.47 -8.71
CA PHE A 267 16.99 -32.08 -8.78
C PHE A 267 18.12 -31.15 -8.27
N PRO A 268 18.29 -29.93 -8.80
CA PRO A 268 19.32 -29.01 -8.33
C PRO A 268 19.28 -28.76 -6.82
N SER A 269 20.46 -28.60 -6.23
CA SER A 269 20.64 -28.32 -4.82
C SER A 269 21.90 -27.48 -4.62
N GLY A 270 21.99 -26.79 -3.50
CA GLY A 270 23.16 -25.98 -3.13
C GLY A 270 22.79 -24.57 -2.66
N PRO A 271 23.77 -23.74 -2.32
CA PRO A 271 23.56 -22.45 -1.69
C PRO A 271 22.91 -21.39 -2.61
N HIS A 272 22.87 -21.64 -3.92
CA HIS A 272 22.34 -20.71 -4.92
C HIS A 272 20.91 -21.06 -5.40
N ILE A 273 20.26 -22.03 -4.77
CA ILE A 273 18.89 -22.41 -5.12
C ILE A 273 17.90 -21.51 -4.34
N GLY A 274 17.24 -20.67 -5.07
CA GLY A 274 16.22 -19.75 -4.57
C GLY A 274 14.81 -20.34 -4.57
N ARG A 275 13.83 -19.52 -4.86
CA ARG A 275 12.40 -19.90 -4.89
C ARG A 275 12.15 -20.94 -5.99
N ILE A 276 11.33 -21.93 -5.67
CA ILE A 276 10.92 -22.98 -6.58
C ILE A 276 9.40 -22.97 -6.71
N GLY A 277 8.89 -22.97 -7.93
CA GLY A 277 7.50 -23.22 -8.26
C GLY A 277 7.30 -24.58 -8.90
N LEU A 278 6.12 -25.17 -8.74
CA LEU A 278 5.80 -26.53 -9.19
C LEU A 278 4.49 -26.57 -9.97
N THR A 279 4.41 -27.45 -10.98
CA THR A 279 3.14 -27.78 -11.62
C THR A 279 3.16 -29.22 -12.13
N VAL A 280 2.04 -29.95 -11.95
CA VAL A 280 1.81 -31.28 -12.48
C VAL A 280 0.88 -31.15 -13.68
N SER A 281 1.18 -31.85 -14.79
CA SER A 281 0.30 -31.81 -15.96
C SER A 281 -1.02 -32.55 -15.70
N PRO A 282 -2.18 -31.86 -15.82
CA PRO A 282 -3.48 -32.54 -15.63
C PRO A 282 -3.75 -33.61 -16.69
N SER A 283 -3.28 -33.42 -17.92
CA SER A 283 -3.47 -34.37 -19.00
C SER A 283 -2.50 -35.57 -18.99
N ASN A 284 -1.35 -35.41 -18.30
CA ASN A 284 -0.36 -36.49 -18.10
C ASN A 284 0.40 -36.27 -16.79
N PRO A 285 -0.08 -36.77 -15.65
CA PRO A 285 0.53 -36.52 -14.34
C PRO A 285 1.93 -37.10 -14.13
N SER A 286 2.44 -37.94 -15.03
CA SER A 286 3.86 -38.32 -15.02
C SER A 286 4.79 -37.18 -15.40
N ILE A 287 4.25 -36.12 -16.02
CA ILE A 287 5.01 -34.93 -16.37
C ILE A 287 4.83 -33.87 -15.26
N VAL A 288 5.97 -33.52 -14.66
CA VAL A 288 6.07 -32.51 -13.62
C VAL A 288 7.07 -31.45 -14.07
N TYR A 289 6.71 -30.18 -13.91
CA TYR A 289 7.62 -29.07 -14.16
C TYR A 289 7.94 -28.34 -12.85
N ALA A 290 9.14 -27.80 -12.80
CA ALA A 290 9.59 -26.91 -11.75
C ALA A 290 10.29 -25.68 -12.35
N SER A 291 10.00 -24.50 -11.81
CA SER A 291 10.82 -23.30 -12.00
C SER A 291 11.80 -23.16 -10.84
N ILE A 292 12.98 -22.65 -11.11
CA ILE A 292 14.00 -22.37 -10.11
C ILE A 292 14.49 -20.92 -10.33
N ASP A 293 14.49 -20.14 -9.29
CA ASP A 293 15.29 -18.92 -9.20
C ASP A 293 16.72 -19.31 -8.82
N HIS A 294 17.62 -19.32 -9.81
CA HIS A 294 18.99 -19.81 -9.65
C HIS A 294 19.95 -18.61 -9.51
N GLN A 295 20.36 -18.34 -8.30
CA GLN A 295 21.18 -17.19 -7.92
C GLN A 295 22.70 -17.38 -8.14
N GLU A 296 23.12 -18.46 -8.81
CA GLU A 296 24.53 -18.67 -9.12
C GLU A 296 25.03 -17.63 -10.14
N PRO A 297 26.08 -16.84 -9.80
CA PRO A 297 26.69 -15.92 -10.74
C PRO A 297 27.19 -16.63 -12.00
N LEU A 298 26.95 -16.03 -13.16
CA LEU A 298 27.45 -16.54 -14.42
C LEU A 298 28.95 -16.30 -14.55
N PRO A 299 29.72 -17.25 -15.17
CA PRO A 299 31.08 -16.99 -15.56
C PRO A 299 31.19 -15.78 -16.51
N ALA A 300 32.22 -14.98 -16.38
CA ALA A 300 32.41 -13.75 -17.17
C ALA A 300 32.30 -13.96 -18.69
N GLU A 301 32.68 -15.14 -19.20
CA GLU A 301 32.61 -15.55 -20.60
C GLU A 301 31.16 -15.78 -21.09
N GLN A 302 30.22 -16.02 -20.17
CA GLN A 302 28.79 -16.22 -20.45
C GLN A 302 27.94 -14.98 -20.07
N SER A 303 28.59 -13.96 -19.54
CA SER A 303 27.93 -12.70 -19.15
C SER A 303 27.57 -11.90 -20.40
N ALA A 304 26.26 -11.57 -20.54
CA ALA A 304 25.80 -10.67 -21.58
C ALA A 304 26.22 -9.22 -21.30
N LEU A 305 26.78 -8.91 -20.12
CA LEU A 305 27.25 -7.59 -19.76
C LEU A 305 28.47 -7.17 -20.59
N GLY A 306 29.23 -8.13 -21.16
CA GLY A 306 30.36 -7.85 -22.03
C GLY A 306 30.00 -7.10 -23.32
N ASP A 307 28.78 -7.26 -23.82
CA ASP A 307 28.30 -6.65 -25.06
C ASP A 307 27.42 -5.42 -24.83
N ARG A 308 27.15 -5.07 -23.56
CA ARG A 308 26.36 -3.88 -23.22
C ARG A 308 27.23 -2.63 -23.16
N PRO A 309 26.63 -1.44 -23.38
CA PRO A 309 27.28 -0.17 -23.08
C PRO A 309 27.85 -0.16 -21.64
N LEU A 310 28.78 0.72 -21.36
CA LEU A 310 29.42 0.82 -20.05
C LEU A 310 28.37 0.85 -18.92
N SER A 311 28.36 -0.18 -18.10
CA SER A 311 27.41 -0.39 -16.99
C SER A 311 28.14 -0.49 -15.66
N ALA A 312 27.38 -0.32 -14.55
CA ALA A 312 27.92 -0.50 -13.20
C ALA A 312 28.50 -1.91 -13.00
N ALA A 313 27.87 -2.93 -13.55
CA ALA A 313 28.34 -4.31 -13.45
C ALA A 313 29.64 -4.54 -14.25
N ARG A 314 29.76 -4.01 -15.47
CA ARG A 314 30.99 -4.07 -16.26
C ARG A 314 32.14 -3.36 -15.57
N LEU A 315 31.85 -2.23 -14.90
CA LEU A 315 32.83 -1.51 -14.11
C LEU A 315 33.40 -2.29 -12.92
N LYS A 316 32.66 -3.26 -12.35
CA LYS A 316 33.11 -4.06 -11.20
C LYS A 316 34.42 -4.82 -11.46
N THR A 317 34.64 -5.29 -12.69
CA THR A 317 35.80 -6.06 -13.10
C THR A 317 36.77 -5.28 -13.98
N MET A 318 36.38 -4.12 -14.50
CA MET A 318 37.18 -3.32 -15.44
C MET A 318 38.41 -2.73 -14.76
N THR A 319 39.59 -2.89 -15.37
CA THR A 319 40.84 -2.25 -14.90
C THR A 319 40.85 -0.74 -15.23
N ARG A 320 41.77 -0.01 -14.59
CA ARG A 320 41.97 1.41 -14.88
C ARG A 320 42.33 1.65 -16.34
N GLU A 321 43.22 0.81 -16.90
CA GLU A 321 43.66 0.86 -18.28
C GLU A 321 42.52 0.66 -19.27
N GLU A 322 41.67 -0.32 -19.02
CA GLU A 322 40.46 -0.61 -19.83
C GLU A 322 39.47 0.55 -19.77
N PHE A 323 39.26 1.17 -18.58
CA PHE A 323 38.37 2.31 -18.45
C PHE A 323 38.86 3.51 -19.24
N LEU A 324 40.16 3.81 -19.21
CA LEU A 324 40.72 4.92 -19.94
C LEU A 324 40.61 4.75 -21.48
N GLN A 325 40.49 3.49 -21.96
CA GLN A 325 40.28 3.17 -23.38
C GLN A 325 38.80 3.22 -23.82
N GLN A 326 37.85 3.29 -22.89
CA GLN A 326 36.42 3.34 -23.25
C GLN A 326 36.09 4.56 -24.10
N ASP A 327 35.06 4.41 -24.94
CA ASP A 327 34.54 5.52 -25.75
C ASP A 327 33.99 6.66 -24.86
N PRO A 328 34.39 7.90 -25.08
CA PRO A 328 33.86 9.04 -24.33
C PRO A 328 32.30 9.14 -24.38
N GLU A 329 31.65 8.76 -25.50
CA GLU A 329 30.21 8.79 -25.63
C GLU A 329 29.55 7.76 -24.70
N GLU A 330 30.12 6.55 -24.57
CA GLU A 330 29.67 5.54 -23.61
C GLU A 330 29.80 6.01 -22.17
N ILE A 331 30.92 6.68 -21.85
CA ILE A 331 31.12 7.26 -20.52
C ILE A 331 30.13 8.38 -20.24
N GLU A 332 29.79 9.24 -21.22
CA GLU A 332 28.78 10.28 -21.06
C GLU A 332 27.38 9.66 -20.81
N VAL A 333 27.00 8.60 -21.52
CA VAL A 333 25.76 7.85 -21.27
C VAL A 333 25.78 7.28 -19.87
N PHE A 334 26.90 6.70 -19.46
CA PHE A 334 27.09 6.15 -18.12
C PHE A 334 26.99 7.22 -17.03
N ILE A 335 27.63 8.39 -17.20
CA ILE A 335 27.54 9.52 -16.25
C ILE A 335 26.09 9.95 -16.07
N ARG A 336 25.34 10.09 -17.18
CA ARG A 336 23.92 10.48 -17.14
C ARG A 336 23.01 9.42 -16.53
N GLY A 337 23.32 8.14 -16.71
CA GLY A 337 22.53 7.02 -16.21
C GLY A 337 22.82 6.64 -14.75
N ASN A 338 23.86 7.23 -14.16
CA ASN A 338 24.30 6.96 -12.79
C ASN A 338 24.34 8.25 -11.98
N ASP A 339 24.39 8.15 -10.67
CA ASP A 339 24.26 9.28 -9.74
C ASP A 339 25.59 10.09 -9.63
N LEU A 340 26.19 10.44 -10.77
CA LEU A 340 27.38 11.28 -10.80
C LEU A 340 27.02 12.79 -10.87
N PRO A 341 27.87 13.69 -10.34
CA PRO A 341 27.62 15.11 -10.39
C PRO A 341 27.39 15.61 -11.83
N VAL A 342 26.50 16.60 -12.01
CA VAL A 342 26.06 17.07 -13.31
C VAL A 342 27.13 17.81 -14.12
N ASP A 343 28.18 18.29 -13.45
CA ASP A 343 29.32 18.98 -14.01
C ASP A 343 30.46 18.05 -14.44
N VAL A 344 30.31 16.73 -14.19
CA VAL A 344 31.29 15.73 -14.61
C VAL A 344 31.06 15.37 -16.07
N THR A 345 32.15 15.38 -16.84
CA THR A 345 32.21 14.95 -18.23
C THR A 345 33.09 13.71 -18.37
N ALA A 346 32.97 12.98 -19.48
CA ALA A 346 33.83 11.84 -19.78
C ALA A 346 35.33 12.21 -19.75
N GLU A 347 35.65 13.38 -20.28
CA GLU A 347 37.03 13.89 -20.29
C GLU A 347 37.53 14.19 -18.86
N SER A 348 36.71 14.90 -18.05
CA SER A 348 37.06 15.19 -16.65
C SER A 348 37.22 13.93 -15.82
N LEU A 349 36.34 12.95 -16.00
CA LEU A 349 36.35 11.68 -15.27
C LEU A 349 37.63 10.85 -15.63
N LYS A 350 37.92 10.72 -16.93
CA LYS A 350 39.17 10.05 -17.39
C LYS A 350 40.40 10.78 -16.83
N GLY A 351 40.43 12.10 -16.90
CA GLY A 351 41.52 12.89 -16.38
C GLY A 351 41.76 12.71 -14.88
N MET A 352 40.71 12.67 -14.08
CA MET A 352 40.82 12.40 -12.62
C MET A 352 41.37 11.00 -12.33
N ILE A 353 40.91 10.00 -13.08
CA ILE A 353 41.41 8.63 -12.93
C ILE A 353 42.84 8.51 -13.40
N GLU A 354 43.21 9.19 -14.47
CA GLU A 354 44.59 9.23 -15.01
C GLU A 354 45.57 9.85 -14.03
N ARG A 355 45.17 10.96 -13.38
CA ARG A 355 45.98 11.63 -12.35
C ARG A 355 45.98 10.97 -10.98
N GLY A 356 45.13 9.94 -10.80
CA GLY A 356 44.94 9.23 -9.51
C GLY A 356 44.17 10.05 -8.47
N GLU A 357 43.45 11.09 -8.88
CA GLU A 357 42.56 11.88 -8.03
C GLU A 357 41.28 11.12 -7.68
N LEU A 358 40.87 10.19 -8.55
CA LEU A 358 39.77 9.23 -8.33
C LEU A 358 40.27 7.82 -8.67
N THR A 359 40.05 6.87 -7.77
CA THR A 359 40.38 5.47 -8.03
C THR A 359 39.18 4.73 -8.63
N MET A 360 39.44 3.60 -9.33
CA MET A 360 38.38 2.73 -9.83
C MET A 360 37.47 2.21 -8.70
N ASP A 361 38.02 1.94 -7.51
CA ASP A 361 37.25 1.48 -6.37
C ASP A 361 36.33 2.56 -5.81
N GLN A 362 36.78 3.81 -5.78
CA GLN A 362 35.91 4.94 -5.44
C GLN A 362 34.80 5.14 -6.47
N LEU A 363 35.09 4.99 -7.77
CA LEU A 363 34.09 5.05 -8.83
C LEU A 363 33.07 3.90 -8.71
N ARG A 364 33.53 2.67 -8.47
CA ARG A 364 32.69 1.50 -8.24
C ARG A 364 31.78 1.67 -7.03
N GLY A 365 32.30 2.19 -5.93
CA GLY A 365 31.55 2.45 -4.71
C GLY A 365 30.39 3.44 -4.90
N ARG A 366 30.45 4.28 -5.93
CA ARG A 366 29.39 5.24 -6.26
C ARG A 366 28.22 4.66 -7.03
N LEU A 367 28.43 3.53 -7.67
CA LEU A 367 27.46 2.90 -8.56
C LEU A 367 26.55 1.90 -7.85
N GLN A 368 26.52 1.93 -6.53
CA GLN A 368 25.56 1.18 -5.74
C GLN A 368 24.17 1.85 -5.80
N ASP A 369 23.57 1.86 -6.99
CA ASP A 369 22.15 2.13 -7.13
C ASP A 369 21.40 0.83 -6.86
N GLY A 370 20.54 0.85 -5.82
CA GLY A 370 19.70 -0.30 -5.48
C GLY A 370 18.74 -0.71 -6.61
N ASN A 371 18.38 0.22 -7.52
CA ASN A 371 17.60 -0.11 -8.71
C ASN A 371 18.45 -0.80 -9.78
N ALA A 372 19.64 -0.26 -10.08
CA ALA A 372 20.53 -0.86 -11.08
C ALA A 372 20.98 -2.28 -10.66
N ALA A 373 21.21 -2.50 -9.38
CA ALA A 373 21.62 -3.81 -8.87
C ALA A 373 20.56 -4.91 -9.12
N LEU A 374 19.28 -4.57 -9.21
CA LEU A 374 18.20 -5.51 -9.51
C LEU A 374 18.26 -6.02 -10.97
N PHE A 375 18.82 -5.25 -11.89
CA PHE A 375 18.82 -5.55 -13.33
C PHE A 375 20.21 -5.90 -13.87
N ASP A 376 21.27 -5.46 -13.21
CA ASP A 376 22.65 -5.53 -13.72
C ASP A 376 23.48 -6.70 -13.15
N THR A 377 22.89 -7.61 -12.40
CA THR A 377 23.60 -8.79 -11.88
C THR A 377 23.41 -9.97 -12.81
N ASP A 378 24.51 -10.50 -13.35
CA ASP A 378 24.49 -11.70 -14.18
C ASP A 378 24.48 -12.96 -13.33
N ILE A 379 23.29 -13.49 -13.14
CA ILE A 379 23.05 -14.80 -12.52
C ILE A 379 22.42 -15.75 -13.56
N ARG A 380 22.35 -17.03 -13.23
CA ARG A 380 21.63 -17.99 -14.08
C ARG A 380 20.15 -17.61 -14.25
N GLY A 381 19.54 -17.02 -13.21
CA GLY A 381 18.16 -16.57 -13.21
C GLY A 381 17.15 -17.70 -13.30
N LEU A 382 16.07 -17.50 -14.06
CA LEU A 382 15.02 -18.51 -14.20
C LEU A 382 15.51 -19.74 -14.95
N GLU A 383 15.40 -20.90 -14.32
CA GLU A 383 15.53 -22.21 -14.98
C GLU A 383 14.22 -22.99 -14.92
N ILE A 384 13.87 -23.67 -16.00
CA ILE A 384 12.71 -24.57 -16.06
C ILE A 384 13.21 -26.00 -16.17
N TRP A 385 12.77 -26.82 -15.22
CA TRP A 385 13.09 -28.24 -15.12
C TRP A 385 11.86 -29.10 -15.35
N ARG A 386 12.04 -30.28 -15.92
CA ARG A 386 10.98 -31.23 -16.23
C ARG A 386 11.35 -32.63 -15.82
N SER A 387 10.40 -33.35 -15.28
CA SER A 387 10.38 -34.80 -15.12
C SER A 387 9.31 -35.38 -16.04
N ASP A 388 9.60 -36.53 -16.65
CA ASP A 388 8.69 -37.31 -17.49
C ASP A 388 8.26 -38.62 -16.81
N ASP A 389 8.75 -38.89 -15.58
CA ASP A 389 8.56 -40.12 -14.80
C ASP A 389 8.07 -39.83 -13.37
N ALA A 390 7.17 -38.86 -13.24
CA ALA A 390 6.59 -38.46 -11.95
C ALA A 390 7.65 -38.11 -10.90
N GLY A 391 8.69 -37.39 -11.27
CA GLY A 391 9.74 -36.89 -10.37
C GLY A 391 10.85 -37.92 -10.08
N GLY A 392 10.94 -39.01 -10.80
CA GLY A 392 12.03 -39.99 -10.65
C GLY A 392 13.35 -39.50 -11.23
N SER A 393 13.31 -38.72 -12.31
CA SER A 393 14.45 -38.05 -12.93
C SER A 393 14.07 -36.65 -13.38
N TRP A 394 15.06 -35.75 -13.44
CA TRP A 394 14.85 -34.35 -13.81
C TRP A 394 15.88 -33.89 -14.83
N ARG A 395 15.45 -33.05 -15.78
CA ARG A 395 16.31 -32.39 -16.73
C ARG A 395 15.92 -30.93 -16.91
N ARG A 396 16.91 -30.07 -17.12
CA ARG A 396 16.64 -28.71 -17.57
C ARG A 396 16.08 -28.76 -18.98
N THR A 397 15.05 -27.96 -19.27
CA THR A 397 14.31 -28.03 -20.52
C THR A 397 14.99 -27.26 -21.65
N HIS A 398 15.69 -26.19 -21.34
CA HIS A 398 16.24 -25.22 -22.30
C HIS A 398 17.77 -25.08 -22.14
N GLU A 399 18.43 -24.74 -23.21
CA GLU A 399 19.89 -24.47 -23.23
C GLU A 399 20.19 -22.99 -22.97
N SER A 400 19.44 -22.09 -23.63
CA SER A 400 19.61 -20.65 -23.50
C SER A 400 19.13 -20.15 -22.15
N PRO A 401 19.85 -19.22 -21.50
CA PRO A 401 19.40 -18.60 -20.26
C PRO A 401 18.10 -17.78 -20.43
N LEU A 402 17.21 -17.85 -19.46
CA LEU A 402 15.96 -17.07 -19.40
C LEU A 402 16.16 -15.84 -18.50
N ARG A 403 17.06 -14.93 -18.89
CA ARG A 403 17.59 -13.87 -18.03
C ARG A 403 16.59 -12.74 -17.75
N GLU A 404 15.79 -12.35 -18.74
CA GLU A 404 14.92 -11.16 -18.67
C GLU A 404 13.51 -11.51 -18.16
N VAL A 405 13.32 -12.64 -17.49
CA VAL A 405 12.03 -13.04 -16.93
C VAL A 405 11.93 -12.66 -15.48
N THR A 406 12.90 -13.06 -14.67
CA THR A 406 12.90 -12.75 -13.23
C THR A 406 14.03 -11.80 -12.82
N TYR A 407 14.99 -11.54 -13.69
CA TYR A 407 16.22 -10.79 -13.37
C TYR A 407 16.86 -11.31 -12.08
N THR A 408 17.14 -10.44 -11.09
CA THR A 408 17.67 -10.83 -9.77
C THR A 408 16.61 -10.94 -8.69
N TYR A 409 15.32 -10.77 -9.00
CA TYR A 409 14.25 -10.86 -7.99
C TYR A 409 13.27 -12.01 -8.23
N GLY A 410 13.83 -13.18 -8.53
CA GLY A 410 13.06 -14.42 -8.55
C GLY A 410 12.39 -14.76 -7.20
N TYR A 411 12.84 -14.16 -6.10
CA TYR A 411 12.14 -14.21 -4.81
C TYR A 411 10.71 -13.67 -4.87
N TYR A 412 10.42 -12.78 -5.82
CA TYR A 412 9.13 -12.13 -6.00
C TYR A 412 8.19 -12.95 -6.89
N PHE A 413 8.78 -13.67 -7.82
CA PHE A 413 8.10 -14.58 -8.74
C PHE A 413 8.33 -16.04 -8.32
N GLY A 414 7.90 -17.00 -9.07
CA GLY A 414 8.19 -18.40 -8.82
C GLY A 414 6.99 -19.27 -9.12
N GLU A 415 6.17 -18.83 -10.06
CA GLU A 415 5.03 -19.59 -10.51
C GLU A 415 5.17 -20.01 -11.97
N LEU A 416 4.62 -21.19 -12.25
CA LEU A 416 4.44 -21.69 -13.61
C LEU A 416 3.13 -22.49 -13.69
N ARG A 417 2.57 -22.57 -14.88
CA ARG A 417 1.36 -23.36 -15.14
C ARG A 417 1.52 -24.13 -16.44
N VAL A 418 1.12 -25.42 -16.41
CA VAL A 418 0.98 -26.24 -17.62
C VAL A 418 -0.47 -26.20 -18.07
N ALA A 419 -0.67 -26.14 -19.39
CA ALA A 419 -2.00 -26.13 -19.97
C ALA A 419 -2.76 -27.44 -19.65
N PRO A 420 -4.04 -27.40 -19.30
CA PRO A 420 -4.79 -28.57 -18.89
C PRO A 420 -4.95 -29.60 -20.02
N ASP A 421 -4.92 -29.17 -21.28
CA ASP A 421 -5.13 -29.98 -22.47
C ASP A 421 -3.84 -30.46 -23.17
N ASN A 422 -2.68 -29.86 -22.81
CA ASN A 422 -1.41 -30.14 -23.48
C ASN A 422 -0.24 -30.11 -22.48
N PRO A 423 0.41 -31.25 -22.22
CA PRO A 423 1.50 -31.35 -21.27
C PRO A 423 2.79 -30.63 -21.70
N ASP A 424 2.90 -30.27 -22.98
CA ASP A 424 4.07 -29.58 -23.54
C ASP A 424 3.84 -28.05 -23.67
N ARG A 425 2.62 -27.56 -23.36
CA ARG A 425 2.33 -26.15 -23.32
C ARG A 425 2.42 -25.66 -21.87
N LEU A 426 3.37 -24.78 -21.60
CA LEU A 426 3.55 -24.20 -20.27
C LEU A 426 3.75 -22.69 -20.33
N TYR A 427 3.42 -22.03 -19.23
CA TYR A 427 3.55 -20.60 -18.99
C TYR A 427 4.41 -20.38 -17.75
N ALA A 428 5.39 -19.48 -17.82
CA ALA A 428 6.22 -19.08 -16.68
C ALA A 428 6.12 -17.57 -16.47
N PHE A 429 6.05 -17.17 -15.21
CA PHE A 429 5.72 -15.82 -14.79
C PHE A 429 6.91 -15.12 -14.16
N GLY A 430 7.05 -13.88 -14.52
CA GLY A 430 8.06 -12.96 -14.05
C GLY A 430 7.64 -11.53 -14.39
N VAL A 431 8.60 -10.67 -14.69
CA VAL A 431 8.32 -9.34 -15.24
C VAL A 431 7.52 -9.46 -16.53
N PRO A 432 7.93 -10.26 -17.57
CA PRO A 432 7.03 -10.71 -18.60
C PRO A 432 6.45 -12.11 -18.31
N VAL A 433 5.38 -12.46 -18.99
CA VAL A 433 4.98 -13.86 -19.16
C VAL A 433 5.69 -14.45 -20.38
N ILE A 434 6.29 -15.62 -20.20
CA ILE A 434 6.79 -16.42 -21.30
C ILE A 434 6.03 -17.74 -21.40
N TYR A 435 5.88 -18.27 -22.62
CA TYR A 435 5.23 -19.55 -22.84
C TYR A 435 6.02 -20.43 -23.79
N SER A 436 5.86 -21.73 -23.65
CA SER A 436 6.41 -22.78 -24.50
C SER A 436 5.29 -23.66 -25.02
N GLU A 437 5.48 -24.22 -26.24
CA GLU A 437 4.60 -25.22 -26.84
C GLU A 437 5.33 -26.55 -27.14
N ASP A 438 6.60 -26.65 -26.71
CA ASP A 438 7.49 -27.78 -27.01
C ASP A 438 8.13 -28.41 -25.76
N GLY A 439 7.44 -28.27 -24.62
CA GLY A 439 7.87 -28.83 -23.37
C GLY A 439 9.01 -28.03 -22.68
N GLY A 440 9.11 -26.75 -22.99
CA GLY A 440 10.11 -25.85 -22.38
C GLY A 440 11.43 -25.79 -23.14
N LYS A 441 11.54 -26.37 -24.36
CA LYS A 441 12.79 -26.31 -25.16
C LYS A 441 13.01 -24.91 -25.73
N SER A 442 11.92 -24.24 -26.10
CA SER A 442 11.93 -22.85 -26.55
C SER A 442 10.81 -22.07 -25.91
N PHE A 443 11.03 -20.75 -25.75
CA PHE A 443 10.08 -19.83 -25.12
C PHE A 443 9.81 -18.61 -25.99
N LYS A 444 8.60 -18.11 -25.92
CA LYS A 444 8.15 -16.86 -26.55
C LYS A 444 7.54 -15.95 -25.50
N GLY A 445 7.71 -14.65 -25.64
CA GLY A 445 7.01 -13.67 -24.81
C GLY A 445 5.51 -13.61 -25.14
N MET A 446 4.69 -13.43 -24.13
CA MET A 446 3.25 -13.15 -24.25
C MET A 446 2.99 -11.71 -23.78
N ASN A 447 3.69 -10.76 -24.39
CA ASN A 447 3.64 -9.37 -23.99
C ASN A 447 2.57 -8.62 -24.77
N ASP A 448 1.58 -8.07 -24.08
CA ASP A 448 0.63 -7.09 -24.60
C ASP A 448 0.88 -5.76 -23.86
N PRO A 449 1.09 -4.63 -24.57
CA PRO A 449 1.34 -3.34 -23.93
C PRO A 449 0.22 -2.84 -23.03
N SER A 450 -0.98 -3.39 -23.13
CA SER A 450 -2.11 -3.06 -22.26
C SER A 450 -2.12 -3.83 -20.94
N VAL A 451 -1.32 -4.91 -20.83
CA VAL A 451 -1.19 -5.74 -19.62
C VAL A 451 -0.02 -5.25 -18.80
N HIS A 452 -0.25 -5.06 -17.50
CA HIS A 452 0.82 -4.67 -16.57
C HIS A 452 1.85 -5.80 -16.44
N VAL A 453 3.09 -5.44 -16.19
CA VAL A 453 4.17 -6.38 -15.88
C VAL A 453 4.03 -6.98 -14.48
N ASP A 454 4.96 -7.85 -14.09
CA ASP A 454 5.04 -8.46 -12.75
C ASP A 454 3.86 -9.38 -12.44
N HIS A 455 3.91 -10.56 -13.07
CA HIS A 455 2.83 -11.53 -13.05
C HIS A 455 2.98 -12.53 -11.91
N HIS A 456 1.89 -12.74 -11.11
CA HIS A 456 1.89 -13.59 -9.92
C HIS A 456 0.80 -14.66 -9.93
N ALA A 457 -0.31 -14.43 -10.61
CA ALA A 457 -1.45 -15.35 -10.61
C ALA A 457 -1.91 -15.66 -12.03
N TRP A 458 -2.26 -16.93 -12.27
CA TRP A 458 -2.71 -17.36 -13.58
C TRP A 458 -3.67 -18.53 -13.48
N TRP A 459 -4.86 -18.32 -13.99
CA TRP A 459 -5.86 -19.36 -14.07
C TRP A 459 -6.19 -19.67 -15.54
N ILE A 460 -6.24 -20.98 -15.91
CA ILE A 460 -6.60 -21.46 -17.23
C ILE A 460 -7.87 -22.29 -17.08
N ASP A 461 -8.93 -21.94 -17.83
CA ASP A 461 -10.15 -22.71 -17.81
C ASP A 461 -9.92 -24.14 -18.35
N PRO A 462 -10.06 -25.21 -17.53
CA PRO A 462 -9.82 -26.56 -18.00
C PRO A 462 -10.82 -27.05 -19.05
N LYS A 463 -11.99 -26.40 -19.18
CA LYS A 463 -12.99 -26.67 -20.21
C LYS A 463 -12.81 -25.82 -21.48
N ASN A 464 -12.11 -24.71 -21.39
CA ASN A 464 -11.78 -23.82 -22.49
C ASN A 464 -10.40 -23.18 -22.31
N PRO A 465 -9.30 -23.88 -22.62
CA PRO A 465 -7.94 -23.39 -22.36
C PRO A 465 -7.54 -22.09 -23.08
N LYS A 466 -8.41 -21.56 -23.95
CA LYS A 466 -8.22 -20.23 -24.54
C LYS A 466 -8.67 -19.11 -23.60
N ARG A 467 -9.52 -19.42 -22.62
CA ARG A 467 -9.89 -18.49 -21.57
C ARG A 467 -8.85 -18.57 -20.46
N MET A 468 -8.16 -17.48 -20.25
CA MET A 468 -7.18 -17.37 -19.17
C MET A 468 -7.41 -16.06 -18.42
N ILE A 469 -7.10 -16.07 -17.14
CA ILE A 469 -7.17 -14.89 -16.27
C ILE A 469 -5.79 -14.72 -15.66
N ASN A 470 -5.23 -13.52 -15.81
CA ASN A 470 -3.91 -13.12 -15.33
C ASN A 470 -4.06 -12.13 -14.19
N GLY A 471 -3.33 -12.37 -13.11
CA GLY A 471 -3.15 -11.44 -12.01
C GLY A 471 -1.72 -10.93 -11.95
N ASN A 472 -1.57 -9.61 -11.88
CA ASN A 472 -0.29 -8.91 -11.87
C ASN A 472 -0.29 -7.75 -10.86
N ASP A 473 0.77 -6.96 -10.81
CA ASP A 473 0.87 -5.83 -9.89
C ASP A 473 -0.04 -4.65 -10.26
N GLY A 474 -0.57 -4.65 -11.46
CA GLY A 474 -1.56 -3.69 -11.92
C GLY A 474 -3.01 -4.17 -11.84
N GLY A 475 -3.28 -5.39 -11.35
CA GLY A 475 -4.63 -5.92 -11.21
C GLY A 475 -4.92 -7.17 -12.02
N ILE A 476 -6.06 -7.22 -12.72
CA ILE A 476 -6.58 -8.40 -13.39
C ILE A 476 -6.72 -8.15 -14.88
N ASP A 477 -6.24 -9.08 -15.70
CA ASP A 477 -6.45 -9.09 -17.13
C ASP A 477 -7.05 -10.43 -17.57
N ILE A 478 -7.98 -10.41 -18.53
CA ILE A 478 -8.63 -11.63 -19.06
C ILE A 478 -8.45 -11.75 -20.58
N THR A 479 -8.20 -12.95 -21.04
CA THR A 479 -8.22 -13.31 -22.47
C THR A 479 -9.23 -14.41 -22.74
N TRP A 480 -9.80 -14.39 -23.97
CA TRP A 480 -10.76 -15.39 -24.46
C TRP A 480 -10.24 -16.14 -25.68
N ASP A 481 -9.08 -15.75 -26.20
CA ASP A 481 -8.51 -16.24 -27.47
C ASP A 481 -7.10 -16.81 -27.33
N GLY A 482 -6.70 -17.18 -26.10
CA GLY A 482 -5.41 -17.81 -25.84
C GLY A 482 -4.27 -16.81 -25.75
N GLY A 483 -4.53 -15.61 -25.27
CA GLY A 483 -3.53 -14.57 -25.03
C GLY A 483 -3.20 -13.71 -26.24
N LYS A 484 -4.03 -13.76 -27.31
CA LYS A 484 -3.86 -12.88 -28.48
C LYS A 484 -4.38 -11.47 -28.23
N THR A 485 -5.44 -11.36 -27.43
CA THR A 485 -6.00 -10.08 -26.97
C THR A 485 -6.32 -10.18 -25.49
N TRP A 486 -6.17 -9.06 -24.78
CA TRP A 486 -6.42 -8.96 -23.36
C TRP A 486 -7.40 -7.83 -23.04
N SER A 487 -8.17 -8.00 -21.99
CA SER A 487 -9.07 -6.99 -21.46
C SER A 487 -8.76 -6.77 -19.98
N ARG A 488 -8.45 -5.53 -19.63
CA ARG A 488 -8.17 -5.13 -18.25
C ARG A 488 -9.45 -4.92 -17.47
N LEU A 489 -9.47 -5.34 -16.22
CA LEU A 489 -10.62 -5.28 -15.32
C LEU A 489 -10.39 -4.33 -14.14
N ASP A 490 -10.25 -3.03 -14.44
CA ASP A 490 -10.03 -1.95 -13.47
C ASP A 490 -11.36 -1.47 -12.88
N ARG A 491 -11.89 -2.19 -11.89
CA ARG A 491 -13.17 -1.86 -11.25
C ARG A 491 -13.12 -1.81 -9.72
N GLN A 492 -11.99 -2.21 -9.14
CA GLN A 492 -11.82 -2.27 -7.68
C GLN A 492 -10.91 -1.14 -7.20
N PRO A 493 -11.26 -0.46 -6.09
CA PRO A 493 -10.36 0.50 -5.45
C PRO A 493 -9.37 -0.26 -4.54
N VAL A 494 -8.34 -0.85 -5.13
CA VAL A 494 -7.37 -1.73 -4.47
C VAL A 494 -5.93 -1.22 -4.53
N GLY A 495 -5.73 0.04 -4.87
CA GLY A 495 -4.41 0.68 -4.92
C GLY A 495 -3.64 0.58 -3.60
N GLN A 496 -2.33 0.33 -3.69
CA GLN A 496 -1.40 0.20 -2.58
C GLN A 496 -0.66 1.52 -2.34
N SER A 497 -1.34 2.47 -1.66
CA SER A 497 -0.77 3.79 -1.37
C SER A 497 0.41 3.72 -0.42
N TYR A 498 1.52 4.38 -0.76
CA TYR A 498 2.61 4.66 0.16
C TYR A 498 2.40 5.97 0.90
N THR A 499 1.92 7.00 0.22
CA THR A 499 1.74 8.34 0.77
C THR A 499 0.51 9.03 0.21
N VAL A 500 0.05 10.07 0.88
CA VAL A 500 -0.99 10.98 0.38
C VAL A 500 -0.59 12.43 0.60
N GLN A 501 -0.97 13.29 -0.35
CA GLN A 501 -0.82 14.74 -0.26
C GLN A 501 -2.04 15.42 -0.88
N VAL A 502 -2.30 16.67 -0.50
CA VAL A 502 -3.41 17.49 -1.01
C VAL A 502 -2.91 18.84 -1.50
N ASP A 503 -3.62 19.43 -2.47
CA ASP A 503 -3.42 20.82 -2.88
C ASP A 503 -4.55 21.72 -2.37
N LEU A 504 -4.51 23.01 -2.71
CA LEU A 504 -5.50 23.99 -2.32
C LEU A 504 -6.44 24.42 -3.49
N ALA A 505 -6.49 23.64 -4.57
CA ALA A 505 -7.41 23.87 -5.68
C ALA A 505 -8.89 23.77 -5.25
N GLU A 506 -9.84 24.05 -6.15
CA GLU A 506 -11.28 23.94 -5.86
C GLU A 506 -12.02 23.28 -7.06
N PRO A 507 -12.48 22.03 -6.92
CA PRO A 507 -12.20 21.12 -5.80
C PRO A 507 -10.72 20.83 -5.65
N TYR A 508 -10.26 20.52 -4.43
CA TYR A 508 -8.86 20.16 -4.22
C TYR A 508 -8.53 18.80 -4.83
N ASN A 509 -7.26 18.58 -5.12
CA ASN A 509 -6.80 17.31 -5.60
C ASN A 509 -6.03 16.55 -4.50
N ILE A 510 -6.12 15.23 -4.59
CA ILE A 510 -5.39 14.30 -3.77
C ILE A 510 -4.34 13.65 -4.66
N TYR A 511 -3.13 13.60 -4.16
CA TYR A 511 -1.99 12.96 -4.80
C TYR A 511 -1.61 11.73 -3.99
N THR A 512 -1.37 10.61 -4.63
CA THR A 512 -0.89 9.41 -3.96
C THR A 512 0.15 8.69 -4.81
N GLY A 513 1.24 8.29 -4.15
CA GLY A 513 2.21 7.37 -4.72
C GLY A 513 1.77 5.94 -4.43
N LEU A 514 1.75 5.10 -5.45
CA LEU A 514 1.29 3.72 -5.41
C LEU A 514 2.45 2.76 -5.63
N GLN A 515 2.48 1.66 -4.89
CA GLN A 515 3.41 0.58 -5.18
C GLN A 515 3.18 0.05 -6.59
N ASP A 516 4.24 -0.10 -7.37
CA ASP A 516 4.30 -0.62 -8.75
C ASP A 516 3.47 0.16 -9.79
N ASN A 517 2.67 1.15 -9.36
CA ASN A 517 1.64 1.81 -10.15
C ASN A 517 1.78 3.32 -10.23
N GLY A 518 2.97 3.83 -9.95
CA GLY A 518 3.35 5.23 -10.14
C GLY A 518 2.66 6.20 -9.19
N THR A 519 2.61 7.46 -9.59
CA THR A 519 1.95 8.54 -8.85
C THR A 519 0.73 9.03 -9.62
N VAL A 520 -0.40 9.18 -8.93
CA VAL A 520 -1.66 9.65 -9.50
C VAL A 520 -2.20 10.87 -8.76
N ARG A 521 -3.02 11.66 -9.47
CA ARG A 521 -3.77 12.80 -8.96
C ARG A 521 -5.27 12.54 -9.14
N CYS A 522 -6.05 12.58 -8.07
CA CYS A 522 -7.50 12.40 -8.10
C CYS A 522 -8.20 13.64 -7.55
N PRO A 523 -9.25 14.18 -8.20
CA PRO A 523 -10.08 15.23 -7.61
C PRO A 523 -10.73 14.74 -6.31
N SER A 524 -10.78 15.57 -5.27
CA SER A 524 -11.37 15.19 -3.97
C SER A 524 -12.84 14.78 -4.07
N ASN A 525 -13.57 15.28 -5.05
CA ASN A 525 -14.97 14.92 -5.32
C ASN A 525 -15.11 13.74 -6.30
N ALA A 526 -14.03 13.02 -6.61
CA ALA A 526 -14.08 11.80 -7.39
C ALA A 526 -14.74 10.65 -6.62
N ARG A 527 -15.27 9.70 -7.37
CA ARG A 527 -15.69 8.38 -6.90
C ARG A 527 -14.93 7.32 -7.69
N PRO A 528 -14.76 6.12 -7.18
CA PRO A 528 -14.09 5.05 -7.90
C PRO A 528 -14.64 4.83 -9.31
N GLU A 529 -15.96 4.84 -9.47
CA GLU A 529 -16.66 4.65 -10.74
C GLU A 529 -16.49 5.77 -11.75
N ASP A 530 -16.02 6.95 -11.34
CA ASP A 530 -15.85 8.12 -12.23
C ASP A 530 -14.56 8.04 -13.08
N GLU A 531 -13.59 7.22 -12.70
CA GLU A 531 -12.28 7.04 -13.37
C GLU A 531 -11.57 8.38 -13.67
N ARG A 532 -11.62 9.34 -12.74
CA ARG A 532 -11.11 10.72 -12.94
C ARG A 532 -9.70 10.95 -12.43
N CYS A 533 -9.01 9.92 -12.02
CA CYS A 533 -7.63 10.05 -11.59
C CYS A 533 -6.70 10.18 -12.81
N GLU A 534 -5.66 10.99 -12.67
CA GLU A 534 -4.66 11.26 -13.70
C GLU A 534 -3.31 10.70 -13.28
N PHE A 535 -2.65 9.97 -14.18
CA PHE A 535 -1.30 9.46 -13.99
C PHE A 535 -0.27 10.57 -14.19
N LEU A 536 0.66 10.71 -13.25
CA LEU A 536 1.67 11.77 -13.25
C LEU A 536 3.09 11.27 -13.49
N ASN A 537 3.47 10.13 -12.92
CA ASN A 537 4.82 9.59 -12.97
C ASN A 537 4.83 8.08 -12.74
N GLY A 538 5.76 7.35 -13.34
CA GLY A 538 5.89 5.89 -13.24
C GLY A 538 6.75 5.41 -12.08
N GLY A 539 7.07 4.11 -12.08
CA GLY A 539 7.78 3.41 -11.02
C GLY A 539 6.92 3.19 -9.76
N ASP A 540 7.53 2.88 -8.63
CA ASP A 540 6.85 2.94 -7.33
C ASP A 540 6.66 4.40 -6.94
N GLY A 541 5.44 4.90 -6.99
CA GLY A 541 5.14 6.29 -6.64
C GLY A 541 5.46 6.56 -5.16
N MET A 542 6.24 7.60 -4.91
CA MET A 542 6.71 7.96 -3.57
C MET A 542 6.00 9.22 -3.05
N GLN A 543 6.65 9.96 -2.16
CA GLN A 543 6.10 11.19 -1.62
C GLN A 543 5.84 12.21 -2.72
N VAL A 544 4.83 13.03 -2.52
CA VAL A 544 4.46 14.12 -3.42
C VAL A 544 4.52 15.43 -2.67
N GLN A 545 5.05 16.48 -3.31
CA GLN A 545 4.93 17.84 -2.81
C GLN A 545 4.29 18.71 -3.89
N VAL A 546 3.41 19.60 -3.47
CA VAL A 546 2.69 20.51 -4.37
C VAL A 546 2.94 21.94 -3.94
N ASP A 547 3.31 22.81 -4.86
CA ASP A 547 3.50 24.23 -4.57
C ASP A 547 2.13 24.85 -4.23
N PRO A 548 1.93 25.35 -3.00
CA PRO A 548 0.62 25.87 -2.58
C PRO A 548 0.20 27.16 -3.31
N ARG A 549 1.12 27.81 -4.07
CA ARG A 549 0.88 29.07 -4.76
C ARG A 549 0.18 28.90 -6.10
N ASP A 550 0.40 27.76 -6.79
CA ASP A 550 -0.09 27.59 -8.17
C ASP A 550 -0.76 26.24 -8.46
N HIS A 551 -0.62 25.23 -7.58
CA HIS A 551 -1.14 23.86 -7.71
C HIS A 551 -0.71 23.13 -9.00
N LYS A 552 0.25 23.68 -9.76
CA LYS A 552 0.76 23.15 -11.03
C LYS A 552 2.18 22.63 -10.89
N THR A 553 2.95 23.25 -10.01
CA THR A 553 4.28 22.80 -9.67
C THR A 553 4.18 21.66 -8.70
N VAL A 554 4.38 20.45 -9.21
CA VAL A 554 4.29 19.20 -8.46
C VAL A 554 5.64 18.50 -8.52
N TYR A 555 6.09 18.00 -7.38
CA TYR A 555 7.28 17.17 -7.24
C TYR A 555 6.80 15.73 -7.04
N THR A 556 7.16 14.86 -7.97
CA THR A 556 6.85 13.42 -7.91
C THR A 556 8.13 12.63 -8.07
N GLY A 557 8.17 11.44 -7.52
CA GLY A 557 9.36 10.60 -7.62
C GLY A 557 9.05 9.12 -7.51
N TYR A 558 10.07 8.32 -7.75
CA TYR A 558 10.08 6.89 -7.56
C TYR A 558 11.23 6.47 -6.63
N GLN A 559 11.45 5.19 -6.46
CA GLN A 559 12.34 4.59 -5.46
C GLN A 559 13.70 5.28 -5.37
N PHE A 560 14.28 5.30 -4.17
CA PHE A 560 15.65 5.77 -3.88
C PHE A 560 15.92 7.22 -4.27
N GLY A 561 14.89 8.09 -4.14
CA GLY A 561 15.07 9.54 -4.25
C GLY A 561 15.16 10.10 -5.66
N TRP A 562 14.68 9.39 -6.65
CA TRP A 562 14.54 9.89 -8.01
C TRP A 562 13.29 10.74 -8.14
N TYR A 563 13.44 12.06 -7.90
CA TYR A 563 12.36 13.03 -7.99
C TYR A 563 12.47 13.90 -9.24
N ARG A 564 11.31 14.34 -9.71
CA ARG A 564 11.17 15.35 -10.77
C ARG A 564 10.13 16.37 -10.39
N ARG A 565 10.35 17.61 -10.81
CA ARG A 565 9.33 18.65 -10.84
C ARG A 565 8.51 18.54 -12.14
N SER A 566 7.26 18.99 -12.11
CA SER A 566 6.30 18.86 -13.23
C SER A 566 6.74 19.47 -14.56
N ASP A 567 7.77 20.34 -14.58
CA ASP A 567 8.40 20.88 -15.78
C ASP A 567 9.55 20.02 -16.35
N GLY A 568 9.78 18.84 -15.77
CA GLY A 568 10.82 17.90 -16.18
C GLY A 568 12.17 18.07 -15.48
N GLN A 569 12.33 19.10 -14.64
CA GLN A 569 13.56 19.31 -13.85
C GLN A 569 13.79 18.13 -12.91
N GLU A 570 14.96 17.51 -13.00
CA GLU A 570 15.42 16.55 -12.01
C GLU A 570 15.67 17.22 -10.67
N VAL A 571 15.22 16.59 -9.60
CA VAL A 571 15.29 17.08 -8.23
C VAL A 571 15.98 16.02 -7.38
N ARG A 572 17.31 16.07 -7.32
CA ARG A 572 18.12 15.08 -6.60
C ARG A 572 19.46 15.65 -6.19
N PRO A 573 19.82 15.67 -4.89
CA PRO A 573 21.17 16.00 -4.46
C PRO A 573 22.16 14.89 -4.86
N ARG A 574 23.39 15.31 -5.18
CA ARG A 574 24.47 14.40 -5.56
C ARG A 574 25.70 14.65 -4.71
N ALA A 575 26.39 13.61 -4.32
CA ALA A 575 27.68 13.73 -3.62
C ALA A 575 28.80 14.14 -4.60
N GLY A 576 29.76 14.91 -4.15
CA GLY A 576 30.96 15.22 -4.94
C GLY A 576 31.77 13.96 -5.30
N LEU A 577 32.52 13.91 -6.42
CA LEU A 577 33.19 12.67 -6.90
C LEU A 577 34.12 12.00 -5.87
N THR A 578 34.69 12.75 -4.98
CA THR A 578 35.62 12.28 -3.93
C THR A 578 34.93 12.03 -2.58
N GLU A 579 33.64 12.34 -2.46
CA GLU A 579 32.86 12.05 -1.25
C GLU A 579 32.32 10.62 -1.25
N ALA A 580 31.94 10.11 -0.09
CA ALA A 580 31.22 8.84 -0.02
C ALA A 580 29.85 8.92 -0.72
N PRO A 581 29.38 7.84 -1.36
CA PRO A 581 28.04 7.77 -1.97
C PRO A 581 26.94 8.11 -0.97
N LEU A 582 25.88 8.76 -1.45
CA LEU A 582 24.69 8.99 -0.64
C LEU A 582 23.90 7.69 -0.53
N ARG A 583 23.38 7.42 0.66
CA ARG A 583 22.48 6.31 0.90
C ARG A 583 21.04 6.82 0.88
N TRP A 584 20.21 6.18 0.06
CA TRP A 584 18.82 6.59 -0.20
C TRP A 584 17.85 5.54 0.36
N ASN A 585 16.84 6.01 1.08
CA ASN A 585 15.73 5.13 1.47
C ASN A 585 14.89 4.76 0.25
N TRP A 586 14.25 3.60 0.28
CA TRP A 586 13.23 3.23 -0.70
C TRP A 586 12.19 4.34 -0.85
N GLN A 587 11.66 4.80 0.26
CA GLN A 587 10.75 5.94 0.37
C GLN A 587 11.53 7.19 0.83
N THR A 588 12.35 7.76 -0.03
CA THR A 588 13.14 8.95 0.29
C THR A 588 12.22 10.13 0.65
N PRO A 589 12.40 10.79 1.82
CA PRO A 589 11.55 11.90 2.20
C PRO A 589 11.94 13.18 1.46
N ILE A 590 10.90 13.91 1.01
CA ILE A 590 10.98 15.24 0.39
C ILE A 590 9.98 16.17 1.06
N LEU A 591 10.34 17.43 1.31
CA LEU A 591 9.49 18.39 1.99
C LEU A 591 9.68 19.80 1.42
N LEU A 592 8.58 20.43 0.99
CA LEU A 592 8.55 21.89 0.76
C LEU A 592 8.47 22.62 2.11
N SER A 593 9.28 23.66 2.27
CA SER A 593 9.19 24.49 3.46
C SER A 593 7.83 25.17 3.57
N PRO A 594 7.16 25.08 4.74
CA PRO A 594 5.91 25.78 4.98
C PRO A 594 6.07 27.30 5.00
N HIS A 595 7.30 27.80 5.11
CA HIS A 595 7.60 29.25 5.16
C HIS A 595 7.88 29.82 3.78
N ASN A 596 8.43 29.05 2.86
CA ASN A 596 8.72 29.48 1.50
C ASN A 596 8.81 28.28 0.55
N ALA A 597 7.89 28.17 -0.40
CA ALA A 597 7.81 27.06 -1.35
C ALA A 597 8.95 27.02 -2.39
N ASP A 598 9.87 27.97 -2.39
CA ASP A 598 11.12 27.85 -3.16
C ASP A 598 12.19 27.03 -2.42
N ILE A 599 11.98 26.78 -1.13
CA ILE A 599 12.86 25.97 -0.29
C ILE A 599 12.34 24.53 -0.28
N LEU A 600 13.23 23.60 -0.61
CA LEU A 600 12.95 22.18 -0.64
C LEU A 600 13.99 21.43 0.19
N TYR A 601 13.53 20.50 1.02
CA TYR A 601 14.39 19.59 1.77
C TYR A 601 14.31 18.18 1.21
N MET A 602 15.42 17.45 1.23
CA MET A 602 15.50 16.07 0.78
C MET A 602 16.46 15.25 1.66
N GLY A 603 16.02 14.08 2.12
CA GLY A 603 16.77 13.23 3.05
C GLY A 603 17.41 12.03 2.36
N ALA A 604 18.74 11.93 2.40
CA ALA A 604 19.52 10.74 2.13
C ALA A 604 20.01 10.15 3.49
N ASN A 605 21.31 9.84 3.65
CA ASN A 605 21.92 9.71 4.98
C ASN A 605 22.26 11.08 5.60
N ARG A 606 22.24 12.13 4.77
CA ARG A 606 22.40 13.55 5.13
C ARG A 606 21.14 14.30 4.71
N LEU A 607 20.82 15.39 5.40
CA LEU A 607 19.75 16.28 5.00
C LEU A 607 20.29 17.36 4.06
N PHE A 608 19.62 17.56 2.95
CA PHE A 608 19.90 18.55 1.93
C PHE A 608 18.81 19.61 1.88
N ARG A 609 19.20 20.83 1.51
CA ARG A 609 18.30 21.96 1.28
C ARG A 609 18.59 22.58 -0.09
N SER A 610 17.55 22.79 -0.87
CA SER A 610 17.53 23.65 -2.06
C SER A 610 16.86 24.98 -1.70
N MET A 611 17.35 26.07 -2.27
CA MET A 611 16.76 27.42 -2.15
C MET A 611 16.15 27.90 -3.48
N ASP A 612 16.15 27.06 -4.50
CA ASP A 612 15.84 27.37 -5.89
C ASP A 612 14.92 26.32 -6.54
N ARG A 613 13.98 25.76 -5.74
CA ARG A 613 12.98 24.81 -6.22
C ARG A 613 13.58 23.49 -6.72
N GLY A 614 14.66 23.04 -6.09
CA GLY A 614 15.30 21.76 -6.38
C GLY A 614 16.31 21.79 -7.53
N GLN A 615 16.76 22.96 -8.01
CA GLN A 615 17.80 23.05 -9.04
C GLN A 615 19.19 22.76 -8.45
N THR A 616 19.48 23.34 -7.29
CA THR A 616 20.75 23.11 -6.57
C THR A 616 20.49 22.70 -5.13
N PHE A 617 21.39 21.91 -4.55
CA PHE A 617 21.30 21.42 -3.19
C PHE A 617 22.58 21.68 -2.39
N THR A 618 22.39 22.00 -1.11
CA THR A 618 23.47 22.12 -0.13
C THR A 618 23.18 21.16 1.02
N ALA A 619 24.16 20.36 1.43
CA ALA A 619 24.06 19.55 2.64
C ALA A 619 24.01 20.48 3.86
N ILE A 620 22.98 20.34 4.68
CA ILE A 620 22.76 21.11 5.90
C ILE A 620 22.88 20.25 7.16
N SER A 621 23.36 19.01 7.01
CA SER A 621 23.69 18.15 8.14
C SER A 621 24.94 17.32 7.87
N PRO A 622 25.62 16.81 8.90
CA PRO A 622 26.48 15.64 8.78
C PRO A 622 25.65 14.40 8.41
N ASP A 623 26.29 13.23 8.36
CA ASP A 623 25.56 11.94 8.35
C ASP A 623 24.76 11.83 9.67
N LEU A 624 23.44 11.73 9.58
CA LEU A 624 22.54 11.67 10.73
C LEU A 624 22.23 10.23 11.15
N THR A 625 22.84 9.25 10.50
CA THR A 625 22.64 7.83 10.76
C THR A 625 23.81 7.27 11.59
N ARG A 626 23.72 5.99 11.94
CA ARG A 626 24.85 5.28 12.56
C ARG A 626 25.95 4.90 11.57
N ALA A 627 25.74 5.17 10.29
CA ALA A 627 26.67 4.88 9.20
C ALA A 627 27.17 3.41 9.15
N THR A 628 26.35 2.46 9.60
CA THR A 628 26.68 1.04 9.62
C THR A 628 26.22 0.37 8.35
N GLU A 629 27.16 -0.03 7.50
CA GLU A 629 26.90 -1.00 6.43
C GLU A 629 26.68 -2.38 7.05
N ARG A 630 25.55 -3.02 6.73
CA ARG A 630 25.20 -4.33 7.33
C ARG A 630 24.82 -5.39 6.31
N GLY A 631 24.62 -5.07 5.04
CA GLY A 631 24.18 -6.00 3.99
C GLY A 631 24.02 -5.30 2.64
N ASP A 632 23.25 -5.92 1.75
CA ASP A 632 23.09 -5.55 0.36
C ASP A 632 21.85 -4.65 0.07
N VAL A 633 21.02 -4.41 1.10
CA VAL A 633 19.86 -3.51 0.99
C VAL A 633 20.25 -2.13 1.54
N PRO A 634 19.95 -1.03 0.82
CA PRO A 634 20.19 0.33 1.34
C PRO A 634 19.55 0.55 2.71
N TYR A 635 20.38 0.96 3.67
CA TYR A 635 20.04 1.12 5.07
C TYR A 635 20.87 2.26 5.69
N ALA A 636 20.57 2.67 6.89
CA ALA A 636 21.10 3.86 7.54
C ALA A 636 20.81 5.12 6.68
N THR A 637 19.53 5.40 6.53
CA THR A 637 18.97 6.47 5.70
C THR A 637 17.93 7.28 6.47
N ILE A 638 17.71 8.53 6.08
CA ILE A 638 16.62 9.35 6.61
C ILE A 638 15.29 8.86 6.03
N THR A 639 14.31 8.64 6.89
CA THR A 639 12.98 8.13 6.55
C THR A 639 11.87 9.16 6.72
N SER A 640 12.10 10.16 7.57
CA SER A 640 11.11 11.20 7.85
C SER A 640 11.81 12.52 8.16
N ILE A 641 11.31 13.60 7.58
CA ILE A 641 11.72 14.98 7.86
C ILE A 641 10.50 15.84 8.09
N ASP A 642 10.63 16.85 8.94
CA ASP A 642 9.62 17.87 9.13
C ASP A 642 10.24 19.20 9.52
N GLU A 643 9.63 20.30 9.10
CA GLU A 643 9.95 21.66 9.50
C GLU A 643 8.78 22.28 10.26
N SER A 644 9.07 22.85 11.42
CA SER A 644 8.06 23.54 12.22
C SER A 644 7.39 24.66 11.43
N THR A 645 6.06 24.69 11.39
CA THR A 645 5.30 25.81 10.83
C THR A 645 5.40 27.09 11.65
N LEU A 646 5.82 26.98 12.93
CA LEU A 646 5.93 28.10 13.85
C LEU A 646 7.29 28.80 13.78
N ARG A 647 8.32 28.07 13.31
CA ARG A 647 9.68 28.61 13.28
C ARG A 647 10.46 28.05 12.09
N PHE A 648 10.86 28.93 11.19
CA PHE A 648 11.77 28.60 10.08
C PHE A 648 13.08 28.01 10.59
N GLY A 649 13.53 26.90 10.01
CA GLY A 649 14.77 26.23 10.35
C GLY A 649 14.75 25.42 11.65
N LEU A 650 13.60 25.25 12.29
CA LEU A 650 13.41 24.20 13.30
C LEU A 650 13.07 22.91 12.59
N LEU A 651 14.08 22.06 12.39
CA LEU A 651 14.03 20.86 11.55
C LEU A 651 14.15 19.60 12.39
N TRP A 652 13.40 18.57 12.00
CA TRP A 652 13.43 17.25 12.58
C TRP A 652 13.78 16.22 11.51
N ALA A 653 14.60 15.22 11.85
CA ALA A 653 14.97 14.13 10.95
C ALA A 653 15.03 12.81 11.71
N GLY A 654 14.30 11.80 11.22
CA GLY A 654 14.27 10.44 11.74
C GLY A 654 14.83 9.45 10.71
N THR A 655 15.42 8.33 11.17
CA THR A 655 16.12 7.36 10.33
C THR A 655 15.57 5.94 10.48
N ASP A 656 15.89 5.07 9.53
CA ASP A 656 15.56 3.63 9.58
C ASP A 656 16.39 2.85 10.60
N ASP A 657 17.54 3.35 10.99
CA ASP A 657 18.40 2.78 12.02
C ASP A 657 18.18 3.37 13.42
N GLY A 658 17.02 4.01 13.63
CA GLY A 658 16.51 4.42 14.92
C GLY A 658 17.09 5.72 15.48
N GLN A 659 17.74 6.56 14.66
CA GLN A 659 18.20 7.86 15.08
C GLN A 659 17.10 8.93 14.90
N LEU A 660 17.04 9.89 15.83
CA LEU A 660 16.14 11.03 15.72
C LEU A 660 16.91 12.30 16.11
N HIS A 661 16.92 13.25 15.20
CA HIS A 661 17.68 14.49 15.36
C HIS A 661 16.80 15.73 15.25
N VAL A 662 17.19 16.79 15.95
CA VAL A 662 16.59 18.12 15.84
C VAL A 662 17.68 19.16 15.59
N SER A 663 17.41 20.09 14.65
CA SER A 663 18.15 21.32 14.46
C SER A 663 17.25 22.50 14.80
N ARG A 664 17.77 23.50 15.53
CA ARG A 664 17.04 24.71 15.91
C ARG A 664 17.57 25.96 15.24
N ASP A 665 18.53 25.81 14.33
CA ASP A 665 19.31 26.86 13.71
C ASP A 665 19.48 26.71 12.19
N GLY A 666 18.49 26.07 11.54
CA GLY A 666 18.46 25.90 10.10
C GLY A 666 19.45 24.88 9.54
N GLY A 667 19.86 23.92 10.35
CA GLY A 667 20.78 22.86 9.97
C GLY A 667 22.25 23.14 10.28
N VAL A 668 22.58 24.25 10.96
CA VAL A 668 23.95 24.56 11.37
C VAL A 668 24.44 23.59 12.43
N SER A 669 23.58 23.24 13.38
CA SER A 669 23.86 22.20 14.38
C SER A 669 22.71 21.22 14.53
N TRP A 670 23.03 19.99 14.90
CA TRP A 670 22.09 18.90 15.08
C TRP A 670 22.28 18.23 16.45
N THR A 671 21.19 17.94 17.12
CA THR A 671 21.17 17.27 18.41
C THR A 671 20.46 15.92 18.26
N ASP A 672 21.13 14.84 18.61
CA ASP A 672 20.50 13.52 18.75
C ASP A 672 19.59 13.50 19.99
N VAL A 673 18.30 13.31 19.75
CA VAL A 673 17.23 13.26 20.77
C VAL A 673 16.54 11.92 20.82
N GLY A 674 16.97 10.96 20.01
CA GLY A 674 16.41 9.61 19.90
C GLY A 674 16.88 8.63 20.96
N ARG A 675 17.95 8.92 21.72
CA ARG A 675 18.61 7.98 22.67
C ARG A 675 17.72 7.42 23.77
N LYS A 676 16.58 8.06 24.05
CA LYS A 676 15.61 7.63 25.06
C LYS A 676 14.41 6.90 24.48
N LEU A 677 14.35 6.79 23.17
CA LEU A 677 13.33 6.04 22.45
C LEU A 677 13.83 4.60 22.20
N PRO A 678 12.93 3.66 21.93
CA PRO A 678 13.31 2.35 21.45
C PRO A 678 14.13 2.46 20.15
N ASP A 679 15.11 1.57 19.98
CA ASP A 679 15.95 1.50 18.78
C ASP A 679 15.19 0.85 17.61
N LEU A 680 14.28 1.59 17.02
CA LEU A 680 13.34 1.15 16.00
C LEU A 680 13.29 2.16 14.85
N TRP A 681 12.89 1.69 13.70
CA TRP A 681 12.65 2.53 12.51
C TRP A 681 11.73 3.71 12.83
N VAL A 682 12.18 4.95 12.61
CA VAL A 682 11.34 6.15 12.74
C VAL A 682 10.42 6.23 11.53
N SER A 683 9.14 5.89 11.70
CA SER A 683 8.17 5.93 10.61
C SER A 683 7.70 7.34 10.29
N ARG A 684 7.54 8.18 11.34
CA ARG A 684 7.15 9.58 11.14
C ARG A 684 7.64 10.46 12.29
N VAL A 685 8.12 11.65 11.99
CA VAL A 685 8.26 12.75 12.95
C VAL A 685 7.44 13.95 12.47
N VAL A 686 6.77 14.65 13.41
CA VAL A 686 5.91 15.80 13.13
C VAL A 686 6.15 16.87 14.17
N ALA A 687 6.55 18.05 13.76
CA ALA A 687 6.60 19.24 14.59
C ALA A 687 5.18 19.74 14.87
N SER A 688 4.89 20.13 16.10
CA SER A 688 3.58 20.68 16.44
C SER A 688 3.31 21.99 15.70
N GLN A 689 2.07 22.14 15.25
CA GLN A 689 1.57 23.39 14.67
C GLN A 689 1.11 24.40 15.72
N HIS A 690 1.11 24.03 17.00
CA HIS A 690 0.58 24.84 18.11
C HIS A 690 1.63 25.22 19.15
N VAL A 691 2.68 24.42 19.34
CA VAL A 691 3.73 24.62 20.36
C VAL A 691 5.10 24.35 19.78
N GLU A 692 5.97 25.37 19.72
CA GLU A 692 7.29 25.30 19.06
C GLU A 692 8.18 24.15 19.58
N GLY A 693 8.20 23.91 20.89
CA GLY A 693 9.03 22.84 21.50
C GLY A 693 8.43 21.44 21.40
N ARG A 694 7.19 21.31 20.91
CA ARG A 694 6.48 20.03 20.82
C ARG A 694 6.75 19.35 19.48
N ALA A 695 6.94 18.02 19.55
CA ALA A 695 6.92 17.17 18.39
C ALA A 695 6.36 15.78 18.75
N TYR A 696 5.81 15.11 17.75
CA TYR A 696 5.33 13.75 17.84
C TYR A 696 6.21 12.84 17.00
N VAL A 697 6.42 11.61 17.48
CA VAL A 697 7.14 10.59 16.71
C VAL A 697 6.42 9.25 16.80
N SER A 698 6.33 8.57 15.66
CA SER A 698 5.93 7.16 15.58
C SER A 698 7.10 6.31 15.17
N LEU A 699 7.18 5.10 15.76
CA LEU A 699 8.19 4.10 15.42
C LEU A 699 7.48 2.83 14.95
N ASN A 700 8.16 2.10 14.06
CA ASN A 700 7.61 0.92 13.41
C ASN A 700 8.56 -0.26 13.55
N ALA A 701 8.07 -1.39 14.05
CA ALA A 701 8.87 -2.56 14.37
C ALA A 701 8.46 -3.84 13.60
N TYR A 702 7.61 -3.75 12.58
CA TYR A 702 7.12 -4.96 11.87
C TYR A 702 8.26 -5.76 11.21
N ARG A 703 9.37 -5.09 10.85
CA ARG A 703 10.60 -5.74 10.33
C ARG A 703 11.39 -6.52 11.40
N ASN A 704 10.87 -6.55 12.60
CA ASN A 704 11.30 -7.41 13.70
C ASN A 704 10.18 -8.40 14.10
N ASP A 705 9.11 -8.52 13.29
CA ASP A 705 7.86 -9.23 13.62
C ASP A 705 7.22 -8.74 14.95
N ASP A 706 7.59 -7.53 15.40
CA ASP A 706 7.00 -6.86 16.56
C ASP A 706 5.86 -5.92 16.11
N MET A 707 4.65 -6.24 16.55
CA MET A 707 3.42 -5.52 16.23
C MET A 707 3.05 -4.48 17.29
N THR A 708 3.93 -4.15 18.23
CA THR A 708 3.64 -3.15 19.27
C THR A 708 3.46 -1.76 18.66
N ALA A 709 2.45 -1.04 19.12
CA ALA A 709 2.28 0.37 18.75
C ALA A 709 3.29 1.25 19.52
N HIS A 710 3.91 2.20 18.81
CA HIS A 710 4.87 3.13 19.38
C HIS A 710 4.58 4.55 18.90
N VAL A 711 4.04 5.40 19.83
CA VAL A 711 3.82 6.82 19.60
C VAL A 711 4.30 7.60 20.82
N TYR A 712 5.09 8.63 20.58
CA TYR A 712 5.67 9.46 21.64
C TYR A 712 5.49 10.95 21.34
N VAL A 713 5.46 11.76 22.41
CA VAL A 713 5.42 13.22 22.35
C VAL A 713 6.54 13.82 23.19
N THR A 714 7.15 14.89 22.70
CA THR A 714 8.02 15.78 23.45
C THR A 714 7.38 17.16 23.56
N GLU A 715 7.65 17.88 24.66
CA GLU A 715 7.25 19.28 24.86
C GLU A 715 8.47 20.22 24.91
N ASP A 716 9.69 19.68 24.78
CA ASP A 716 10.96 20.36 25.07
C ASP A 716 12.06 20.05 24.05
N TYR A 717 11.70 20.01 22.76
CA TYR A 717 12.61 19.72 21.63
C TYR A 717 13.33 18.37 21.75
N GLY A 718 12.66 17.36 22.30
CA GLY A 718 13.19 15.98 22.40
C GLY A 718 14.06 15.72 23.62
N GLN A 719 14.17 16.63 24.59
CA GLN A 719 14.91 16.38 25.82
C GLN A 719 14.23 15.28 26.66
N ARG A 720 12.91 15.24 26.65
CA ARG A 720 12.08 14.20 27.27
C ARG A 720 11.00 13.73 26.32
N TRP A 721 10.72 12.43 26.35
CA TRP A 721 9.67 11.80 25.58
C TRP A 721 8.64 11.15 26.50
N THR A 722 7.38 11.33 26.19
CA THR A 722 6.26 10.68 26.86
C THR A 722 5.58 9.75 25.87
N ARG A 723 5.36 8.50 26.26
CA ARG A 723 4.62 7.52 25.48
C ARG A 723 3.12 7.81 25.53
N ILE A 724 2.44 7.81 24.37
CA ILE A 724 1.04 8.20 24.22
C ILE A 724 0.18 7.20 23.44
N ASP A 725 0.67 6.00 23.18
CA ASP A 725 -0.06 4.95 22.44
C ASP A 725 -0.93 4.06 23.32
N THR A 726 -1.07 4.34 24.59
CA THR A 726 -1.87 3.53 25.52
C THR A 726 -3.32 3.45 25.08
N GLY A 727 -3.79 2.23 24.80
CA GLY A 727 -5.15 1.98 24.30
C GLY A 727 -5.23 1.80 22.76
N ILE A 728 -4.17 2.05 22.02
CA ILE A 728 -4.07 1.60 20.61
C ILE A 728 -3.81 0.10 20.61
N PRO A 729 -4.66 -0.73 19.95
CA PRO A 729 -4.38 -2.15 19.82
C PRO A 729 -3.05 -2.40 19.11
N ALA A 730 -2.35 -3.46 19.49
CA ALA A 730 -1.05 -3.79 18.92
C ALA A 730 -1.11 -3.86 17.40
N ALA A 731 -0.44 -2.90 16.76
CA ALA A 731 -0.24 -2.79 15.33
C ALA A 731 0.92 -1.81 15.05
N PRO A 732 1.75 -2.05 14.04
CA PRO A 732 2.76 -1.10 13.60
C PRO A 732 2.14 0.27 13.31
N VAL A 733 2.80 1.33 13.78
CA VAL A 733 2.35 2.71 13.54
C VAL A 733 3.13 3.29 12.38
N ASN A 734 2.44 3.68 11.32
CA ASN A 734 3.05 4.23 10.11
C ASN A 734 3.10 5.76 10.13
N VAL A 735 2.11 6.39 10.75
CA VAL A 735 1.96 7.85 10.72
C VAL A 735 1.25 8.37 11.96
N VAL A 736 1.69 9.54 12.43
CA VAL A 736 1.01 10.37 13.42
C VAL A 736 0.85 11.78 12.86
N ARG A 737 -0.27 12.44 13.13
CA ARG A 737 -0.53 13.86 12.77
C ARG A 737 -1.25 14.58 13.90
N GLU A 738 -0.84 15.83 14.14
CA GLU A 738 -1.59 16.79 14.96
C GLU A 738 -2.59 17.54 14.08
N ASP A 739 -3.79 17.79 14.60
CA ASP A 739 -4.79 18.59 13.88
C ASP A 739 -4.37 20.06 13.78
N PRO A 740 -4.47 20.70 12.59
CA PRO A 740 -4.05 22.09 12.43
C PRO A 740 -4.92 23.11 13.16
N VAL A 741 -6.11 22.74 13.63
CA VAL A 741 -7.08 23.64 14.29
C VAL A 741 -7.20 23.35 15.77
N ASN A 742 -7.27 22.07 16.15
CA ASN A 742 -7.49 21.66 17.56
C ASN A 742 -6.22 20.99 18.13
N PRO A 743 -5.48 21.65 19.03
CA PRO A 743 -4.23 21.12 19.59
C PRO A 743 -4.40 19.86 20.46
N ASN A 744 -5.62 19.47 20.80
CA ASN A 744 -5.91 18.26 21.55
C ASN A 744 -6.20 17.06 20.64
N LEU A 745 -6.36 17.30 19.35
CA LEU A 745 -6.78 16.29 18.38
C LEU A 745 -5.57 15.71 17.65
N LEU A 746 -5.40 14.38 17.78
CA LEU A 746 -4.36 13.63 17.10
C LEU A 746 -4.98 12.52 16.27
N TYR A 747 -4.32 12.19 15.15
CA TYR A 747 -4.65 11.05 14.29
C TYR A 747 -3.45 10.13 14.17
N VAL A 748 -3.70 8.82 14.20
CA VAL A 748 -2.69 7.78 14.02
C VAL A 748 -3.17 6.77 12.98
N GLY A 749 -2.32 6.52 11.97
CA GLY A 749 -2.51 5.46 11.00
C GLY A 749 -1.64 4.25 11.36
N THR A 750 -2.27 3.07 11.41
CA THR A 750 -1.62 1.79 11.75
C THR A 750 -1.96 0.73 10.70
N ASP A 751 -1.34 -0.45 10.80
CA ASP A 751 -1.70 -1.59 9.95
C ASP A 751 -3.11 -2.16 10.23
N ARG A 752 -3.80 -1.68 11.28
CA ARG A 752 -5.20 -2.05 11.57
C ARG A 752 -6.21 -1.00 11.15
N GLY A 753 -5.83 0.26 11.08
CA GLY A 753 -6.73 1.35 10.75
C GLY A 753 -6.34 2.69 11.34
N VAL A 754 -7.31 3.59 11.44
CA VAL A 754 -7.15 4.94 11.96
C VAL A 754 -7.68 5.04 13.38
N TYR A 755 -6.87 5.65 14.26
CA TYR A 755 -7.28 6.01 15.61
C TYR A 755 -7.16 7.51 15.82
N VAL A 756 -8.08 8.04 16.62
CA VAL A 756 -8.21 9.47 16.93
C VAL A 756 -8.15 9.65 18.42
N SER A 757 -7.36 10.60 18.87
CA SER A 757 -7.38 11.08 20.26
C SER A 757 -7.94 12.49 20.31
N LEU A 758 -8.83 12.73 21.27
CA LEU A 758 -9.43 14.04 21.55
C LEU A 758 -8.76 14.76 22.73
N ASP A 759 -7.71 14.17 23.30
CA ASP A 759 -7.03 14.62 24.53
C ASP A 759 -5.50 14.43 24.44
N ARG A 760 -4.92 14.62 23.25
CA ARG A 760 -3.46 14.55 22.99
C ARG A 760 -2.84 13.19 23.33
N GLY A 761 -3.54 12.11 23.07
CA GLY A 761 -3.02 10.75 23.26
C GLY A 761 -3.34 10.14 24.62
N GLY A 762 -4.16 10.81 25.45
CA GLY A 762 -4.62 10.22 26.71
C GLY A 762 -5.59 9.06 26.50
N ARG A 763 -6.45 9.16 25.48
CA ARG A 763 -7.37 8.11 25.05
C ARG A 763 -7.50 8.07 23.53
N TRP A 764 -7.67 6.87 22.97
CA TRP A 764 -7.86 6.65 21.53
C TRP A 764 -9.21 6.04 21.22
N GLU A 765 -9.81 6.49 20.13
CA GLU A 765 -11.07 5.98 19.57
C GLU A 765 -10.85 5.60 18.09
N ALA A 766 -11.57 4.59 17.61
CA ALA A 766 -11.52 4.21 16.21
C ALA A 766 -12.54 5.01 15.38
N LEU A 767 -12.28 5.17 14.08
CA LEU A 767 -13.22 5.74 13.09
C LEU A 767 -13.85 4.60 12.27
N PRO A 768 -15.04 4.10 12.65
CA PRO A 768 -15.52 2.80 12.17
C PRO A 768 -16.21 2.82 10.81
N THR A 769 -16.91 3.91 10.44
CA THR A 769 -17.96 3.84 9.42
C THR A 769 -17.41 3.98 7.99
N GLY A 770 -17.67 2.98 7.14
CA GLY A 770 -17.33 3.03 5.70
C GLY A 770 -15.94 2.51 5.33
N LEU A 771 -15.25 1.87 6.26
CA LEU A 771 -13.95 1.21 6.00
C LEU A 771 -14.03 -0.30 6.26
N PRO A 772 -13.20 -1.12 5.59
CA PRO A 772 -12.96 -2.50 6.03
C PRO A 772 -12.49 -2.54 7.49
N THR A 773 -12.77 -3.63 8.19
CA THR A 773 -12.43 -3.77 9.60
C THR A 773 -10.94 -3.57 9.86
N THR A 774 -10.09 -4.23 9.11
CA THR A 774 -8.63 -4.11 9.23
C THR A 774 -8.04 -3.73 7.88
N LYS A 775 -7.19 -2.69 7.84
CA LYS A 775 -6.48 -2.21 6.64
C LYS A 775 -5.22 -1.46 7.06
N PRO A 776 -4.10 -1.66 6.39
CA PRO A 776 -2.91 -0.85 6.60
C PRO A 776 -3.13 0.60 6.13
N VAL A 777 -2.96 1.56 7.02
CA VAL A 777 -2.98 3.00 6.71
C VAL A 777 -1.55 3.51 6.76
N HIS A 778 -0.98 3.83 5.61
CA HIS A 778 0.41 4.20 5.48
C HIS A 778 0.67 5.68 5.69
N ASP A 779 -0.26 6.53 5.25
CA ASP A 779 -0.13 7.97 5.43
C ASP A 779 -1.50 8.62 5.59
N LEU A 780 -1.51 9.82 6.17
CA LEU A 780 -2.70 10.64 6.31
C LEU A 780 -2.34 12.13 6.33
N VAL A 781 -3.25 12.95 5.83
CA VAL A 781 -3.14 14.41 5.78
C VAL A 781 -4.50 15.05 6.05
N ILE A 782 -4.50 16.18 6.75
CA ILE A 782 -5.71 16.98 7.02
C ILE A 782 -5.71 18.15 6.04
N HIS A 783 -6.76 18.29 5.20
CA HIS A 783 -6.91 19.44 4.32
C HIS A 783 -7.29 20.69 5.14
N PRO A 784 -6.47 21.74 5.15
CA PRO A 784 -6.64 22.85 6.10
C PRO A 784 -7.91 23.67 5.87
N ARG A 785 -8.38 23.82 4.61
CA ARG A 785 -9.58 24.59 4.25
C ARG A 785 -10.83 23.73 4.35
N GLU A 786 -10.82 22.52 3.77
CA GLU A 786 -12.01 21.66 3.71
C GLU A 786 -12.22 20.85 4.98
N ARG A 787 -11.24 20.82 5.89
CA ARG A 787 -11.33 20.10 7.16
C ARG A 787 -11.65 18.60 6.94
N GLU A 788 -11.07 18.04 5.91
CA GLU A 788 -11.19 16.64 5.56
C GLU A 788 -9.88 15.93 5.91
N LEU A 789 -10.00 14.79 6.56
CA LEU A 789 -8.91 13.85 6.77
C LEU A 789 -8.86 12.90 5.58
N VAL A 790 -7.74 12.89 4.89
CA VAL A 790 -7.45 12.01 3.75
C VAL A 790 -6.48 10.94 4.23
N ILE A 791 -6.77 9.67 3.95
CA ILE A 791 -5.89 8.55 4.25
C ILE A 791 -5.52 7.77 3.00
N GLY A 792 -4.24 7.38 2.89
CA GLY A 792 -3.75 6.40 1.94
C GLY A 792 -3.64 5.03 2.58
N THR A 793 -4.35 4.05 2.04
CA THR A 793 -4.29 2.67 2.50
C THR A 793 -3.43 1.81 1.58
N HIS A 794 -2.77 0.83 2.15
CA HIS A 794 -1.99 -0.12 1.35
C HIS A 794 -2.86 -1.31 0.96
N GLY A 795 -3.65 -1.13 -0.12
CA GLY A 795 -4.51 -2.16 -0.69
C GLY A 795 -6.00 -1.80 -0.84
N ARG A 796 -6.43 -0.63 -0.35
CA ARG A 796 -7.83 -0.17 -0.49
C ARG A 796 -7.93 1.27 -1.00
N SER A 797 -6.89 1.74 -1.71
CA SER A 797 -6.83 3.09 -2.28
C SER A 797 -6.97 4.20 -1.22
N VAL A 798 -7.61 5.30 -1.54
CA VAL A 798 -7.67 6.52 -0.74
C VAL A 798 -9.09 6.77 -0.23
N TYR A 799 -9.21 7.21 1.03
CA TYR A 799 -10.47 7.60 1.65
C TYR A 799 -10.41 9.00 2.24
N ILE A 800 -11.57 9.63 2.33
CA ILE A 800 -11.78 10.95 2.91
C ILE A 800 -12.87 10.88 3.97
N VAL A 801 -12.71 11.64 5.06
CA VAL A 801 -13.76 11.88 6.06
C VAL A 801 -13.74 13.33 6.51
N ASP A 802 -14.90 13.94 6.67
CA ASP A 802 -15.05 15.26 7.29
C ASP A 802 -14.72 15.18 8.79
N VAL A 803 -13.76 15.95 9.24
CA VAL A 803 -13.32 16.02 10.65
C VAL A 803 -13.71 17.32 11.34
N LEU A 804 -14.47 18.18 10.69
CA LEU A 804 -15.00 19.41 11.30
C LEU A 804 -15.69 19.16 12.66
N PRO A 805 -16.55 18.10 12.81
CA PRO A 805 -17.12 17.81 14.12
C PRO A 805 -16.08 17.51 15.20
N LEU A 806 -14.96 16.86 14.86
CA LEU A 806 -13.87 16.56 15.79
C LEU A 806 -13.12 17.82 16.17
N GLN A 807 -12.87 18.72 15.21
CA GLN A 807 -12.20 20.00 15.47
C GLN A 807 -12.99 20.89 16.42
N GLN A 808 -14.32 20.79 16.42
CA GLN A 808 -15.23 21.52 17.31
C GLN A 808 -15.48 20.80 18.65
N LEU A 809 -15.18 19.51 18.75
CA LEU A 809 -15.52 18.68 19.91
C LEU A 809 -14.57 18.92 21.09
N THR A 810 -14.82 19.99 21.84
CA THR A 810 -14.07 20.29 23.06
C THR A 810 -14.56 19.46 24.26
N PRO A 811 -13.79 19.35 25.35
CA PRO A 811 -14.22 18.70 26.60
C PRO A 811 -15.52 19.26 27.18
N GLU A 812 -15.75 20.58 27.06
CA GLU A 812 -16.98 21.25 27.52
C GLU A 812 -18.17 20.87 26.65
N LEU A 813 -17.96 20.74 25.33
CA LEU A 813 -19.01 20.32 24.41
C LEU A 813 -19.43 18.88 24.66
N GLN A 814 -18.50 18.00 24.96
CA GLN A 814 -18.76 16.59 25.28
C GLN A 814 -19.65 16.41 26.56
N GLN A 815 -19.75 17.42 27.41
CA GLN A 815 -20.63 17.42 28.58
C GLN A 815 -22.06 17.88 28.29
N LYS A 816 -22.31 18.44 27.10
CA LYS A 816 -23.67 18.87 26.73
C LYS A 816 -24.54 17.64 26.40
N PRO A 817 -25.83 17.67 26.78
CA PRO A 817 -26.74 16.58 26.44
C PRO A 817 -26.96 16.46 24.92
N LEU A 818 -27.00 17.60 24.21
CA LEU A 818 -27.20 17.68 22.76
C LEU A 818 -26.44 18.90 22.20
N HIS A 819 -25.81 18.77 21.04
CA HIS A 819 -25.20 19.88 20.31
C HIS A 819 -25.24 19.62 18.80
N ALA A 820 -25.51 20.65 18.01
CA ALA A 820 -25.43 20.57 16.54
C ALA A 820 -24.16 21.28 16.07
N PHE A 821 -23.36 20.56 15.26
CA PHE A 821 -22.13 21.11 14.70
C PHE A 821 -22.44 22.05 13.52
N TYR A 822 -21.48 22.87 13.15
CA TYR A 822 -21.56 23.72 11.98
C TYR A 822 -21.83 22.87 10.71
N VAL A 823 -22.63 23.43 9.82
CA VAL A 823 -22.96 22.82 8.51
C VAL A 823 -22.54 23.80 7.43
N ASP A 824 -21.77 23.32 6.47
CA ASP A 824 -21.30 24.13 5.36
C ASP A 824 -22.46 24.58 4.45
N PRO A 825 -22.36 25.79 3.85
CA PRO A 825 -23.36 26.27 2.92
C PRO A 825 -23.52 25.37 1.70
N VAL A 826 -24.75 25.13 1.30
CA VAL A 826 -25.07 24.32 0.11
C VAL A 826 -25.31 25.23 -1.08
N GLN A 827 -24.67 24.92 -2.21
CA GLN A 827 -24.90 25.62 -3.46
C GLN A 827 -26.13 25.05 -4.18
N ALA A 828 -27.21 25.81 -4.28
CA ALA A 828 -28.38 25.38 -5.06
C ALA A 828 -28.04 25.23 -6.56
N SER A 829 -28.62 24.22 -7.18
CA SER A 829 -28.49 23.98 -8.62
C SER A 829 -29.81 24.21 -9.35
N ARG A 830 -29.76 24.81 -10.54
CA ARG A 830 -30.91 24.90 -11.42
C ARG A 830 -31.42 23.53 -11.86
N GLY A 831 -30.53 22.52 -11.82
CA GLY A 831 -30.82 21.13 -12.16
C GLY A 831 -31.68 20.38 -11.14
N TRP A 832 -31.82 20.87 -9.89
CA TRP A 832 -32.60 20.20 -8.85
C TRP A 832 -34.08 19.98 -9.24
N ARG A 833 -34.62 20.88 -10.09
CA ARG A 833 -36.02 20.85 -10.55
C ARG A 833 -36.18 20.27 -11.95
N SER A 834 -35.13 19.91 -12.63
CA SER A 834 -35.26 19.37 -13.98
C SER A 834 -35.61 17.88 -13.95
N GLN A 835 -36.64 17.50 -14.70
CA GLN A 835 -36.92 16.08 -14.96
C GLN A 835 -35.71 15.48 -15.70
N ARG A 836 -35.30 14.29 -15.28
CA ARG A 836 -34.23 13.53 -15.98
C ARG A 836 -34.72 13.24 -17.40
N SER A 837 -33.97 13.67 -18.39
CA SER A 837 -34.19 13.18 -19.75
C SER A 837 -33.77 11.72 -19.80
N PRO A 838 -34.64 10.80 -20.26
CA PRO A 838 -34.26 9.39 -20.39
C PRO A 838 -33.09 9.15 -21.36
N TRP A 839 -32.69 10.16 -22.12
CA TRP A 839 -31.64 10.12 -23.14
C TRP A 839 -30.25 10.55 -22.61
N PHE A 840 -30.16 11.10 -21.41
CA PHE A 840 -28.90 11.51 -20.80
C PHE A 840 -28.65 10.69 -19.55
N HIS A 841 -27.63 9.84 -19.62
CA HIS A 841 -27.20 8.94 -18.54
C HIS A 841 -26.32 9.61 -17.49
N ASP A 842 -26.34 10.94 -17.37
CA ASP A 842 -25.61 11.60 -16.29
C ASP A 842 -26.30 11.24 -14.95
N PRO A 843 -25.63 10.50 -14.04
CA PRO A 843 -26.19 10.22 -12.72
C PRO A 843 -26.21 11.52 -11.93
N LYS A 844 -27.32 12.24 -11.98
CA LYS A 844 -27.52 13.37 -11.07
C LYS A 844 -27.74 12.82 -9.69
N GLU A 845 -26.83 13.14 -8.79
CA GLU A 845 -27.10 12.99 -7.37
C GLU A 845 -28.26 13.89 -6.98
N ASP A 846 -29.19 13.33 -6.26
CA ASP A 846 -30.21 14.13 -5.59
C ASP A 846 -29.49 14.97 -4.53
N PRO A 847 -29.82 16.28 -4.41
CA PRO A 847 -29.12 17.14 -3.48
C PRO A 847 -29.36 16.66 -2.06
N LYS A 848 -28.30 16.66 -1.26
CA LYS A 848 -28.38 16.34 0.15
C LYS A 848 -27.43 17.19 0.97
N VAL A 849 -27.77 17.38 2.22
CA VAL A 849 -26.92 17.96 3.25
C VAL A 849 -26.70 16.93 4.35
N VAL A 850 -25.48 16.90 4.87
CA VAL A 850 -25.14 16.11 6.05
C VAL A 850 -24.98 17.09 7.21
N ALA A 851 -25.75 16.88 8.28
CA ALA A 851 -25.61 17.62 9.52
C ALA A 851 -25.13 16.64 10.60
N HIS A 852 -23.99 16.95 11.23
CA HIS A 852 -23.51 16.22 12.38
C HIS A 852 -24.04 16.83 13.68
N TYR A 853 -24.28 15.98 14.66
CA TYR A 853 -24.69 16.41 16.00
C TYR A 853 -24.13 15.49 17.08
N TRP A 854 -23.85 16.05 18.24
CA TRP A 854 -23.48 15.29 19.43
C TRP A 854 -24.74 14.97 20.25
N ALA A 855 -24.85 13.74 20.71
CA ALA A 855 -25.86 13.32 21.68
C ALA A 855 -25.17 12.57 22.82
N ALA A 856 -25.42 12.95 24.09
CA ALA A 856 -24.84 12.26 25.23
C ALA A 856 -25.54 10.92 25.53
N ALA A 857 -26.77 10.73 25.08
CA ALA A 857 -27.59 9.54 25.31
C ALA A 857 -28.19 9.00 24.02
N ALA A 858 -28.46 7.69 24.00
CA ALA A 858 -29.21 7.05 22.93
C ALA A 858 -30.70 7.45 22.98
N GLY A 859 -31.36 7.41 21.83
CA GLY A 859 -32.81 7.59 21.70
C GLY A 859 -33.23 8.52 20.57
N PRO A 860 -34.53 8.71 20.38
CA PRO A 860 -35.05 9.45 19.24
C PRO A 860 -34.70 10.95 19.33
N VAL A 861 -34.24 11.51 18.22
CA VAL A 861 -34.02 12.95 18.02
C VAL A 861 -34.99 13.43 16.94
N GLN A 862 -35.73 14.48 17.27
CA GLN A 862 -36.61 15.18 16.31
C GLN A 862 -35.85 16.38 15.76
N VAL A 863 -35.96 16.61 14.44
CA VAL A 863 -35.31 17.76 13.81
C VAL A 863 -36.33 18.52 12.97
N GLU A 864 -36.48 19.79 13.24
CA GLU A 864 -37.27 20.68 12.45
C GLU A 864 -36.39 21.59 11.58
N VAL A 865 -36.67 21.59 10.29
CA VAL A 865 -36.10 22.57 9.36
C VAL A 865 -37.00 23.79 9.35
N ARG A 866 -36.47 24.94 9.80
CA ARG A 866 -37.23 26.19 9.91
C ARG A 866 -36.66 27.25 8.97
N ASP A 867 -37.57 28.07 8.41
CA ASP A 867 -37.16 29.25 7.63
C ASP A 867 -36.67 30.40 8.53
N VAL A 868 -36.34 31.53 7.92
CA VAL A 868 -35.88 32.75 8.60
C VAL A 868 -36.90 33.34 9.57
N ASP A 869 -38.20 33.09 9.34
CA ASP A 869 -39.31 33.53 10.21
C ASP A 869 -39.62 32.48 11.31
N GLY A 870 -38.87 31.37 11.40
CA GLY A 870 -39.09 30.28 12.34
C GLY A 870 -40.18 29.28 11.97
N ARG A 871 -40.69 29.33 10.74
CA ARG A 871 -41.75 28.42 10.28
C ARG A 871 -41.13 27.06 9.88
N VAL A 872 -41.80 26.00 10.30
CA VAL A 872 -41.34 24.62 9.97
C VAL A 872 -41.66 24.33 8.51
N LEU A 873 -40.69 23.85 7.78
CA LEU A 873 -40.80 23.41 6.38
C LEU A 873 -40.62 21.89 6.22
N ARG A 874 -39.98 21.26 7.16
CA ARG A 874 -39.71 19.80 7.15
C ARG A 874 -39.57 19.29 8.58
N ARG A 875 -40.10 18.10 8.85
CA ARG A 875 -39.77 17.33 10.07
C ARG A 875 -39.01 16.08 9.72
N LEU A 876 -37.95 15.83 10.43
CA LEU A 876 -37.09 14.67 10.30
C LEU A 876 -36.95 14.01 11.68
N SER A 877 -36.65 12.72 11.70
CA SER A 877 -36.33 11.98 12.91
C SER A 877 -35.13 11.09 12.68
N ALA A 878 -34.31 10.90 13.72
CA ALA A 878 -33.17 10.04 13.73
C ALA A 878 -33.04 9.32 15.07
N GLU A 879 -32.48 8.12 15.11
CA GLU A 879 -32.11 7.44 16.33
C GLU A 879 -30.66 7.80 16.66
N ALA A 880 -30.46 8.50 17.76
CA ALA A 880 -29.11 8.84 18.22
C ALA A 880 -28.47 7.70 19.01
N LYS A 881 -27.15 7.58 18.86
CA LYS A 881 -26.26 6.85 19.76
C LYS A 881 -25.40 7.86 20.54
N PRO A 882 -24.88 7.49 21.72
CA PRO A 882 -23.93 8.37 22.41
C PRO A 882 -22.73 8.71 21.53
N GLY A 883 -22.44 9.99 21.37
CA GLY A 883 -21.32 10.45 20.52
C GLY A 883 -21.76 11.34 19.36
N VAL A 884 -20.91 11.40 18.33
CA VAL A 884 -21.17 12.13 17.08
C VAL A 884 -22.12 11.29 16.22
N ASN A 885 -23.23 11.90 15.83
CA ASN A 885 -24.25 11.31 14.98
C ASN A 885 -24.34 12.05 13.66
N ARG A 886 -25.03 11.47 12.71
CA ARG A 886 -25.21 11.98 11.35
C ARG A 886 -26.68 12.02 10.98
N LEU A 887 -27.14 13.15 10.48
CA LEU A 887 -28.44 13.32 9.84
C LEU A 887 -28.22 13.67 8.38
N GLU A 888 -28.86 12.93 7.48
CA GLU A 888 -28.93 13.29 6.06
C GLU A 888 -30.31 13.88 5.76
N TRP A 889 -30.31 14.99 5.04
CA TRP A 889 -31.51 15.62 4.57
C TRP A 889 -31.40 15.88 3.06
N ASP A 890 -32.40 15.43 2.32
CA ASP A 890 -32.52 15.50 0.87
C ASP A 890 -32.91 16.93 0.35
N LEU A 891 -32.89 17.92 1.22
CA LEU A 891 -33.27 19.30 0.95
C LEU A 891 -34.74 19.47 0.49
N LEU A 892 -35.53 18.40 0.57
CA LEU A 892 -36.99 18.49 0.29
C LEU A 892 -37.74 19.06 1.49
N VAL A 893 -38.85 19.76 1.17
CA VAL A 893 -39.76 20.31 2.16
C VAL A 893 -41.13 19.60 2.07
N GLU A 894 -41.87 19.57 3.14
CA GLU A 894 -43.22 19.00 3.19
C GLU A 894 -44.23 19.93 2.49
N GLN A 895 -45.03 19.41 1.58
CA GLN A 895 -45.90 20.20 0.72
C GLN A 895 -46.85 21.11 1.54
N ALA A 896 -47.52 20.55 2.56
CA ALA A 896 -48.46 21.30 3.37
C ALA A 896 -47.76 22.42 4.16
N LEU A 897 -46.60 22.15 4.74
CA LEU A 897 -45.79 23.12 5.51
C LEU A 897 -45.21 24.21 4.61
N ALA A 898 -44.73 23.82 3.41
CA ALA A 898 -44.21 24.76 2.43
C ALA A 898 -45.26 25.73 1.91
N LEU A 899 -46.47 25.24 1.60
CA LEU A 899 -47.57 26.05 1.13
C LEU A 899 -48.11 27.00 2.22
N ASP A 900 -48.23 26.52 3.47
CA ASP A 900 -48.58 27.35 4.63
C ASP A 900 -47.54 28.48 4.86
N ALA A 901 -46.26 28.14 4.81
CA ALA A 901 -45.19 29.12 4.93
C ALA A 901 -45.21 30.15 3.81
N GLU A 902 -45.50 29.75 2.57
CA GLU A 902 -45.65 30.65 1.44
C GLU A 902 -46.87 31.56 1.60
N ALA A 903 -48.03 31.03 1.99
CA ALA A 903 -49.26 31.81 2.21
C ALA A 903 -49.03 32.92 3.24
N ARG A 904 -48.47 32.58 4.39
CA ARG A 904 -48.17 33.56 5.46
C ARG A 904 -47.11 34.59 5.05
N ALA A 905 -46.12 34.20 4.23
CA ALA A 905 -45.14 35.15 3.71
C ALA A 905 -45.80 36.17 2.77
N ARG A 906 -46.77 35.74 1.99
CA ARG A 906 -47.57 36.60 1.12
C ARG A 906 -48.44 37.61 1.89
N GLU A 907 -49.07 37.18 3.00
CA GLU A 907 -49.87 38.05 3.85
C GLU A 907 -49.08 39.24 4.42
N LYS A 908 -47.78 39.04 4.66
CA LYS A 908 -46.89 40.10 5.19
C LYS A 908 -46.40 41.08 4.14
N LEU A 909 -46.60 40.84 2.86
CA LEU A 909 -46.11 41.68 1.78
C LEU A 909 -47.22 42.61 1.26
N ALA A 910 -46.85 43.82 0.81
CA ALA A 910 -47.76 44.69 0.08
C ALA A 910 -48.22 43.96 -1.20
N ALA A 911 -49.48 44.18 -1.60
CA ALA A 911 -50.16 43.42 -2.67
C ALA A 911 -49.41 43.41 -4.02
N ASP A 912 -48.74 44.51 -4.37
CA ASP A 912 -47.91 44.68 -5.56
C ASP A 912 -46.60 43.87 -5.49
N LYS A 913 -46.02 43.77 -4.31
CA LYS A 913 -44.83 42.93 -4.06
C LYS A 913 -45.19 41.47 -3.89
N ALA A 914 -46.39 41.14 -3.32
CA ALA A 914 -46.86 39.81 -3.17
C ALA A 914 -47.11 39.09 -4.51
N ALA A 915 -47.57 39.82 -5.52
CA ALA A 915 -47.75 39.30 -6.87
C ALA A 915 -46.42 38.94 -7.54
N ASN A 916 -45.39 39.72 -7.25
CA ASN A 916 -44.02 39.47 -7.75
C ASN A 916 -43.22 38.51 -6.91
N LEU A 917 -43.58 38.27 -5.68
CA LEU A 917 -42.92 37.20 -4.87
C LEU A 917 -43.22 35.86 -5.45
N ALA A 918 -43.68 36.09 -6.49
CA ALA A 918 -43.51 35.08 -7.35
C ALA A 918 -44.33 33.89 -6.95
N ALA A 919 -45.32 34.07 -7.42
CA ALA A 919 -46.00 33.08 -8.15
C ALA A 919 -45.24 31.74 -8.22
N HIS A 920 -44.32 31.76 -7.65
CA HIS A 920 -43.19 31.24 -8.14
C HIS A 920 -42.58 30.19 -7.36
N ARG A 921 -42.91 29.97 -6.16
CA ARG A 921 -42.11 29.10 -5.34
C ARG A 921 -42.73 27.72 -5.23
N TYR A 922 -43.38 27.41 -4.10
CA TYR A 922 -43.87 26.06 -3.86
C TYR A 922 -45.19 25.77 -4.59
N ALA A 923 -46.09 26.72 -4.59
CA ALA A 923 -47.40 26.55 -5.26
C ALA A 923 -47.27 26.20 -6.76
N GLU A 924 -46.33 26.84 -7.47
CA GLU A 924 -46.10 26.53 -8.88
C GLU A 924 -45.39 25.16 -9.04
N SER A 925 -44.44 24.84 -8.19
CA SER A 925 -43.77 23.52 -8.21
C SER A 925 -44.74 22.38 -7.96
N VAL A 926 -45.69 22.56 -7.04
CA VAL A 926 -46.80 21.61 -6.81
C VAL A 926 -47.63 21.45 -8.05
N ARG A 927 -48.04 22.56 -8.66
CA ARG A 927 -48.84 22.56 -9.89
C ARG A 927 -48.16 21.82 -11.04
N LEU A 928 -46.83 21.90 -11.12
CA LEU A 928 -46.01 21.27 -12.15
C LEU A 928 -45.57 19.84 -11.83
N GLY A 929 -45.92 19.35 -10.63
CA GLY A 929 -45.44 18.02 -10.16
C GLY A 929 -43.94 17.92 -9.91
N HIS A 930 -43.27 19.06 -9.68
CA HIS A 930 -41.83 19.10 -9.42
C HIS A 930 -41.50 18.79 -7.94
N PRO A 931 -40.32 18.21 -7.64
CA PRO A 931 -39.84 18.08 -6.27
C PRO A 931 -39.76 19.43 -5.57
N LEU A 932 -40.17 19.49 -4.31
CA LEU A 932 -40.20 20.71 -3.50
C LEU A 932 -38.90 20.89 -2.73
N TYR A 933 -37.86 21.34 -3.39
CA TYR A 933 -36.61 21.68 -2.73
C TYR A 933 -36.66 23.02 -2.01
N VAL A 934 -35.84 23.16 -0.94
CA VAL A 934 -35.64 24.47 -0.29
C VAL A 934 -35.16 25.52 -1.31
N LEU A 935 -35.50 26.76 -1.07
CA LEU A 935 -35.10 27.90 -1.88
C LEU A 935 -33.78 28.48 -1.34
N PRO A 936 -33.03 29.25 -2.12
CA PRO A 936 -31.91 30.01 -1.59
C PRO A 936 -32.31 30.87 -0.39
N GLY A 937 -31.59 30.77 0.71
CA GLY A 937 -31.90 31.45 1.97
C GLY A 937 -31.20 30.79 3.15
N THR A 938 -31.45 31.33 4.34
CA THR A 938 -30.92 30.77 5.61
C THR A 938 -32.02 29.98 6.30
N TYR A 939 -31.66 28.78 6.73
CA TYR A 939 -32.53 27.85 7.46
C TYR A 939 -31.94 27.53 8.82
N THR A 940 -32.80 27.11 9.75
CA THR A 940 -32.39 26.59 11.05
C THR A 940 -32.75 25.12 11.12
N LEU A 941 -31.76 24.27 11.41
CA LEU A 941 -31.96 22.88 11.81
C LEU A 941 -32.07 22.87 13.33
N ALA A 942 -33.26 22.62 13.86
CA ALA A 942 -33.56 22.63 15.30
C ALA A 942 -33.71 21.18 15.77
N PHE A 943 -32.74 20.70 16.55
CA PHE A 943 -32.70 19.35 17.10
C PHE A 943 -33.31 19.33 18.49
N ALA A 944 -34.04 18.27 18.83
CA ALA A 944 -34.64 18.05 20.14
C ALA A 944 -34.57 16.57 20.52
N GLN A 945 -34.08 16.29 21.74
CA GLN A 945 -34.04 14.97 22.37
C GLN A 945 -34.56 15.09 23.79
N GLY A 946 -35.80 14.69 24.04
CA GLY A 946 -36.46 14.97 25.29
C GLY A 946 -36.52 16.48 25.60
N ALA A 947 -35.94 16.93 26.71
CA ALA A 947 -35.82 18.32 27.08
C ALA A 947 -34.59 19.04 26.51
N ALA A 948 -33.64 18.32 25.94
CA ALA A 948 -32.43 18.88 25.35
C ALA A 948 -32.69 19.42 23.95
N THR A 949 -32.19 20.63 23.66
CA THR A 949 -32.32 21.26 22.33
C THR A 949 -30.99 21.79 21.85
N ALA A 950 -30.79 21.79 20.52
CA ALA A 950 -29.66 22.40 19.86
C ALA A 950 -30.08 22.93 18.49
N GLU A 951 -29.41 23.96 18.01
CA GLU A 951 -29.74 24.55 16.71
C GLU A 951 -28.46 24.86 15.93
N VAL A 952 -28.55 24.74 14.60
CA VAL A 952 -27.51 25.18 13.66
C VAL A 952 -28.12 25.85 12.45
N LYS A 953 -27.43 26.85 11.91
CA LYS A 953 -27.82 27.53 10.68
C LYS A 953 -27.29 26.81 9.45
N LEU A 954 -28.12 26.68 8.41
CA LEU A 954 -27.75 26.23 7.08
C LEU A 954 -28.01 27.34 6.09
N GLU A 955 -27.03 27.76 5.34
CA GLU A 955 -27.18 28.67 4.20
C GLU A 955 -27.31 27.86 2.92
N VAL A 956 -28.38 28.13 2.15
CA VAL A 956 -28.55 27.63 0.78
C VAL A 956 -28.31 28.80 -0.18
N LYS A 957 -27.17 28.79 -0.85
CA LYS A 957 -26.73 29.83 -1.80
C LYS A 957 -27.52 29.74 -3.10
N ALA A 958 -27.74 30.88 -3.76
CA ALA A 958 -28.40 30.94 -5.06
C ALA A 958 -27.57 30.18 -6.12
N PRO A 959 -28.22 29.56 -7.13
CA PRO A 959 -27.52 28.92 -8.23
C PRO A 959 -26.49 29.86 -8.87
N LYS A 960 -25.28 29.33 -9.17
CA LYS A 960 -24.25 30.08 -9.90
C LYS A 960 -24.84 30.62 -11.21
N ALA A 961 -24.43 31.83 -11.59
CA ALA A 961 -24.80 32.40 -12.86
C ALA A 961 -24.38 31.49 -14.02
N PHE A 962 -25.20 31.39 -15.05
CA PHE A 962 -24.83 30.61 -16.23
C PHE A 962 -23.70 31.35 -16.98
N GLU A 963 -22.52 30.84 -16.93
CA GLU A 963 -21.44 31.21 -17.84
C GLU A 963 -21.60 30.38 -19.12
N PRO A 964 -21.88 31.01 -20.27
CA PRO A 964 -21.92 30.30 -21.54
C PRO A 964 -20.56 29.64 -21.79
N ARG A 965 -20.53 28.33 -21.99
CA ARG A 965 -19.29 27.67 -22.46
C ARG A 965 -18.75 28.44 -23.65
N ALA A 966 -17.51 28.90 -23.58
CA ALA A 966 -16.85 29.50 -24.74
C ALA A 966 -16.98 28.50 -25.91
N LYS A 967 -17.54 28.94 -27.02
CA LYS A 967 -17.67 28.08 -28.22
C LYS A 967 -16.25 27.57 -28.53
N PRO A 968 -16.04 26.25 -28.71
CA PRO A 968 -14.75 25.77 -29.14
C PRO A 968 -14.32 26.50 -30.38
N LYS A 969 -13.16 27.10 -30.37
CA LYS A 969 -12.58 27.73 -31.58
C LYS A 969 -12.59 26.66 -32.68
N PRO A 970 -13.15 26.94 -33.86
CA PRO A 970 -13.11 26.00 -34.96
C PRO A 970 -11.64 25.64 -35.21
N LYS A 971 -11.32 24.36 -35.16
CA LYS A 971 -10.00 23.86 -35.57
C LYS A 971 -9.79 24.32 -37.01
N ARG A 972 -8.78 25.17 -37.24
CA ARG A 972 -8.36 25.51 -38.61
C ARG A 972 -7.98 24.18 -39.28
N ARG A 973 -8.67 23.85 -40.40
CA ARG A 973 -8.22 22.77 -41.28
C ARG A 973 -6.82 23.14 -41.78
N GLY A 974 -5.80 22.43 -41.35
CA GLY A 974 -4.44 22.55 -41.85
C GLY A 974 -3.34 22.83 -40.84
N GLU A 975 -3.40 22.25 -39.63
CA GLU A 975 -2.21 22.06 -38.77
C GLU A 975 -2.25 20.68 -38.13
#